data_a831ca332a51d5c53e26e8ee764cb8c1
#
_entry.id   a831ca332a51d5c53e26e8ee764cb8c1
#
_cell.length_a   1.000
_cell.length_b   1.000
_cell.length_c   1.000
_cell.angle_alpha   90.00
_cell.angle_beta   90.00
_cell.angle_gamma   90.00
#
_symmetry.space_group_name_H-M   'P 1'
#
loop_
_entity.id
_entity.type
_entity.pdbx_description
1 polymer ?
#
loop_
_entity_poly.entity_id
_entity_poly.type
_entity_poly.pdbx_seq_one_letter_code
_entity_poly.pdbx_strand_id
1 'polypeptide(L)'
;MQKKFFLFLFSILLVSCGTHRKIVSSQGKKDKKETSEKKREIKEDIEYKGIPWVYNGSRPISITKGLQNRHLSVYASHGRYYNKNKNRWQWQRPNLFCTNEDLYTQTIVVPYLIPMLEKAGAVVFTPRERDWQKNEIIIDNDNKTLLPYYTEINVGTEWKDAGIKGFANTEKYYDDGENPFEKGTTRAAKASAVRNCEISYQPNFPEKGQYAVYVSYPTHKKSIPDAQYIVYHQGRKTVFYVNQQMGGGTWVYLGTFDFDSGCNSGNRVVLTNESAYNGFVTADAVRFGGGMGNVKRNNIISGLPRCLEGARYYAQWAGAPDSVYRSKNGEDDYKEDIYTRPFMANWLAGGSCFAPTMNGLNVPIELSLAIHSDAGVANDYSSIIGTLAISTTFPNDGIFYSGLSRSNSKKFAGMLLDGVNKDIKSQYKKWTKREVYDKNYAETRCPQVTSAILETLSHQNFPDMIYGQDPNFRFTLARSIYKSILRFSSEMHKKPYVVTPLTPVDFRAEFYANDTILLKWDAQIDKTEPTAVPSSYILYTSAGNAGFDNGIKITGTACKIKLQPGLLYNFKVSAANDGGESFTSEVISAVYHSNAAKDVLIVNGFQRLSAPAVIDDESQQGFDLNKDLGVTEGKTLGLCGSQICFDKTNLGIEGPGGLGYSGSELEGFIIKGNEFNYIPEHVKAIMASNKYNIVSCSKSSIENGKVVLGNYDCVDVILGLEKDDGYSLNYYKTFSSSFQKKLTEYTGNLIVSGAYIGSDMKSNKEQKFLNDVLHVTHNGIIDMRTNNKVEGMNTSFEIFSMYNDVHYASPYIDVLSPVSPAFCALTDGTGNSICVAYDGKERRSFTMGFPFECITSEKKRAAVMTGILNFIFK
;
A
#
# COMPACT_ATOMS: atom_id res chain seq x y z
N MET A 1 -14.40 -43.96 34.00
CA MET A 1 -12.98 -43.87 33.69
C MET A 1 -12.68 -42.40 33.43
N GLN A 2 -11.89 -41.84 34.30
CA GLN A 2 -11.61 -40.37 34.31
C GLN A 2 -10.76 -39.98 33.12
N LYS A 3 -11.26 -39.05 32.27
CA LYS A 3 -10.44 -38.34 31.31
C LYS A 3 -9.83 -37.12 32.01
N LYS A 4 -8.52 -37.11 32.16
CA LYS A 4 -7.74 -36.00 32.67
C LYS A 4 -7.75 -34.89 31.59
N PHE A 5 -8.30 -33.74 31.97
CA PHE A 5 -8.13 -32.48 31.26
C PHE A 5 -6.69 -32.01 31.39
N PHE A 6 -5.93 -31.95 30.31
CA PHE A 6 -4.70 -31.20 30.25
C PHE A 6 -5.04 -29.80 29.74
N LEU A 7 -5.08 -28.86 30.65
CA LEU A 7 -5.07 -27.42 30.35
C LEU A 7 -3.63 -27.05 30.01
N PHE A 8 -3.30 -26.91 28.74
CA PHE A 8 -2.05 -26.30 28.33
C PHE A 8 -2.21 -24.78 28.41
N LEU A 9 -1.87 -24.21 29.56
CA LEU A 9 -1.52 -22.79 29.68
C LEU A 9 -0.22 -22.60 28.94
N PHE A 10 -0.26 -21.85 27.83
CA PHE A 10 0.94 -21.32 27.19
C PHE A 10 1.54 -20.28 28.14
N SER A 11 2.45 -20.73 28.99
CA SER A 11 3.31 -19.86 29.78
C SER A 11 4.32 -19.21 28.86
N ILE A 12 4.08 -17.97 28.49
CA ILE A 12 5.15 -17.08 27.97
C ILE A 12 6.24 -17.10 29.04
N LEU A 13 7.38 -17.70 28.72
CA LEU A 13 8.57 -17.72 29.58
C LEU A 13 9.01 -16.29 29.85
N LEU A 14 8.60 -15.75 31.00
CA LEU A 14 9.19 -14.59 31.64
C LEU A 14 10.61 -14.96 32.08
N VAL A 15 11.59 -14.74 31.20
CA VAL A 15 13.00 -14.77 31.66
C VAL A 15 13.27 -13.46 32.39
N SER A 16 12.97 -13.48 33.69
CA SER A 16 13.48 -12.51 34.64
C SER A 16 14.97 -12.77 34.86
N CYS A 17 15.82 -11.95 34.25
CA CYS A 17 17.25 -11.96 34.54
C CYS A 17 17.50 -11.16 35.84
N GLY A 18 17.33 -11.82 36.99
CA GLY A 18 17.76 -11.31 38.28
C GLY A 18 19.22 -11.66 38.54
N THR A 19 20.11 -10.70 38.35
CA THR A 19 21.49 -10.81 38.82
C THR A 19 21.54 -10.57 40.33
N HIS A 20 21.61 -11.65 41.11
CA HIS A 20 22.02 -11.57 42.52
C HIS A 20 23.52 -11.24 42.60
N ARG A 21 23.84 -9.99 42.88
CA ARG A 21 25.16 -9.62 43.44
C ARG A 21 25.11 -9.85 44.95
N LYS A 22 25.95 -10.78 45.44
CA LYS A 22 26.27 -10.88 46.88
C LYS A 22 26.95 -9.59 47.31
N ILE A 23 26.34 -8.88 48.28
CA ILE A 23 26.97 -7.74 48.95
C ILE A 23 27.81 -8.30 50.10
N VAL A 24 29.12 -8.10 49.98
CA VAL A 24 30.05 -8.28 51.10
C VAL A 24 29.99 -6.99 51.94
N SER A 25 29.59 -7.11 53.19
CA SER A 25 29.58 -6.00 54.15
C SER A 25 30.99 -5.62 54.55
N SER A 26 31.39 -4.39 54.30
CA SER A 26 32.45 -3.70 55.05
C SER A 26 31.88 -2.43 55.66
N GLN A 27 31.92 -2.37 56.99
CA GLN A 27 31.58 -1.20 57.77
C GLN A 27 32.62 -0.09 57.53
N GLY A 28 32.16 1.08 57.06
CA GLY A 28 32.96 2.30 56.92
C GLY A 28 32.07 3.52 57.05
N LYS A 29 32.44 4.38 57.95
CA LYS A 29 31.83 5.58 58.54
C LYS A 29 30.91 6.42 57.63
N LYS A 30 29.83 6.88 58.28
CA LYS A 30 28.85 7.88 57.83
C LYS A 30 29.53 9.22 57.49
N ASP A 31 29.34 9.63 56.23
CA ASP A 31 29.22 11.06 55.87
C ASP A 31 27.85 11.22 55.16
N LYS A 32 26.92 11.85 55.86
CA LYS A 32 25.65 12.32 55.29
C LYS A 32 25.91 13.47 54.31
N LYS A 33 26.00 13.21 53.02
CA LYS A 33 25.67 14.18 52.01
C LYS A 33 24.22 13.96 51.64
N GLU A 34 23.34 14.85 52.04
CA GLU A 34 22.01 15.00 51.48
C GLU A 34 22.16 15.40 50.01
N THR A 35 22.14 14.42 49.10
CA THR A 35 21.83 14.65 47.71
C THR A 35 20.33 14.86 47.64
N SER A 36 19.90 16.11 47.52
CA SER A 36 18.53 16.45 47.14
C SER A 36 18.26 15.77 45.81
N GLU A 37 17.50 14.66 45.79
CA GLU A 37 16.90 14.14 44.58
C GLU A 37 16.00 15.25 44.01
N LYS A 38 16.49 15.96 42.98
CA LYS A 38 15.65 16.83 42.18
C LYS A 38 14.53 15.94 41.63
N LYS A 39 13.32 16.03 42.16
CA LYS A 39 12.12 15.47 41.52
C LYS A 39 12.14 15.91 40.07
N ARG A 40 12.24 14.96 39.16
CA ARG A 40 12.16 15.25 37.72
C ARG A 40 10.82 15.93 37.46
N GLU A 41 10.85 17.12 36.88
CA GLU A 41 9.66 17.87 36.53
C GLU A 41 8.93 17.14 35.39
N ILE A 42 7.68 16.78 35.61
CA ILE A 42 6.84 16.15 34.59
C ILE A 42 6.33 17.25 33.66
N LYS A 43 6.70 17.14 32.38
CA LYS A 43 6.19 18.04 31.33
C LYS A 43 4.82 17.58 30.86
N GLU A 44 3.91 18.52 30.61
CA GLU A 44 2.58 18.23 30.06
C GLU A 44 2.62 17.97 28.56
N ASP A 45 3.43 18.75 27.81
CA ASP A 45 3.55 18.70 26.36
C ASP A 45 4.99 19.04 25.90
N ILE A 46 5.36 18.48 24.75
CA ILE A 46 6.56 18.86 23.99
C ILE A 46 6.14 18.95 22.54
N GLU A 47 6.26 20.12 21.94
CA GLU A 47 5.97 20.30 20.53
C GLU A 47 7.24 20.61 19.74
N TYR A 48 7.49 19.85 18.66
CA TYR A 48 8.51 20.19 17.69
C TYR A 48 8.04 21.33 16.79
N LYS A 49 8.75 22.46 16.80
CA LYS A 49 8.41 23.68 16.02
C LYS A 49 9.38 23.93 14.85
N GLY A 50 10.29 23.01 14.60
CA GLY A 50 11.28 23.12 13.51
C GLY A 50 10.73 22.74 12.14
N ILE A 51 11.62 22.76 11.15
CA ILE A 51 11.34 22.30 9.80
C ILE A 51 11.29 20.76 9.81
N PRO A 52 10.26 20.11 9.21
CA PRO A 52 10.14 18.67 9.21
C PRO A 52 11.31 17.99 8.49
N TRP A 53 11.54 16.71 8.79
CA TRP A 53 12.60 15.94 8.16
C TRP A 53 12.46 15.90 6.62
N VAL A 54 11.24 15.64 6.13
CA VAL A 54 10.91 15.62 4.70
C VAL A 54 9.63 16.42 4.46
N TYR A 55 9.64 17.26 3.44
CA TYR A 55 8.48 18.03 3.01
C TYR A 55 8.30 17.95 1.50
N ASN A 56 7.10 17.61 1.04
CA ASN A 56 6.74 17.61 -0.39
C ASN A 56 6.36 19.04 -0.83
N GLY A 57 7.28 19.74 -1.50
CA GLY A 57 7.08 21.10 -2.00
C GLY A 57 6.16 21.20 -3.23
N SER A 58 5.85 20.06 -3.88
CA SER A 58 4.93 20.02 -5.03
C SER A 58 3.47 19.78 -4.65
N ARG A 59 3.16 19.58 -3.36
CA ARG A 59 1.78 19.38 -2.93
C ARG A 59 0.93 20.62 -3.18
N PRO A 60 -0.23 20.53 -3.90
CA PRO A 60 -1.02 21.71 -4.29
C PRO A 60 -1.90 22.27 -3.17
N ILE A 61 -1.90 21.69 -1.99
CA ILE A 61 -2.66 22.12 -0.81
C ILE A 61 -1.77 22.25 0.43
N SER A 62 -2.17 23.12 1.35
CA SER A 62 -1.60 23.21 2.70
C SER A 62 -2.44 22.42 3.69
N ILE A 63 -1.79 21.66 4.57
CA ILE A 63 -2.43 20.91 5.65
C ILE A 63 -2.22 21.72 6.95
N THR A 64 -3.29 22.09 7.63
CA THR A 64 -3.23 22.98 8.82
C THR A 64 -3.83 22.37 10.07
N LYS A 65 -4.71 21.38 9.92
CA LYS A 65 -5.41 20.67 11.01
C LYS A 65 -5.28 19.15 10.91
N GLY A 66 -4.25 18.67 10.21
CA GLY A 66 -3.88 17.27 10.09
C GLY A 66 -2.72 16.91 11.01
N LEU A 67 -1.81 16.09 10.48
CA LEU A 67 -0.60 15.61 11.15
C LEU A 67 0.67 16.33 10.64
N GLN A 68 0.54 17.53 10.12
CA GLN A 68 1.68 18.29 9.61
C GLN A 68 2.76 18.47 10.69
N ASN A 69 4.01 18.25 10.30
CA ASN A 69 5.20 18.29 11.17
C ASN A 69 5.26 17.20 12.25
N ARG A 70 4.37 16.19 12.22
CA ARG A 70 4.45 15.03 13.10
C ARG A 70 5.37 13.98 12.49
N HIS A 71 6.27 13.45 13.31
CA HIS A 71 7.19 12.37 12.94
C HIS A 71 6.80 11.12 13.71
N LEU A 72 6.40 10.10 13.01
CA LEU A 72 5.81 8.89 13.58
C LEU A 72 6.64 7.67 13.19
N SER A 73 6.83 6.74 14.13
CA SER A 73 7.33 5.40 13.86
C SER A 73 6.14 4.45 13.85
N VAL A 74 5.76 3.92 12.67
CA VAL A 74 4.61 3.00 12.52
C VAL A 74 5.04 1.80 11.71
N TYR A 75 4.77 0.60 12.19
CA TYR A 75 5.24 -0.62 11.54
C TYR A 75 4.33 -1.82 11.75
N ALA A 76 4.38 -2.72 10.76
CA ALA A 76 3.84 -4.07 10.85
C ALA A 76 4.71 -4.91 11.80
N SER A 77 4.11 -5.87 12.46
CA SER A 77 4.68 -6.65 13.57
C SER A 77 6.12 -7.13 13.37
N HIS A 78 6.29 -8.31 12.87
CA HIS A 78 7.60 -8.93 12.67
C HIS A 78 7.77 -9.40 11.22
N GLY A 79 8.91 -9.98 10.94
CA GLY A 79 9.24 -10.54 9.66
C GLY A 79 10.08 -11.80 9.82
N ARG A 80 10.47 -12.36 8.68
CA ARG A 80 11.27 -13.56 8.62
C ARG A 80 12.62 -13.35 9.30
N TYR A 81 13.03 -14.30 10.12
CA TYR A 81 14.30 -14.28 10.84
C TYR A 81 15.10 -15.57 10.64
N TYR A 82 16.41 -15.48 10.84
CA TYR A 82 17.28 -16.64 10.82
C TYR A 82 17.31 -17.33 12.19
N ASN A 83 16.90 -18.59 12.22
CA ASN A 83 16.99 -19.42 13.42
C ASN A 83 18.32 -20.16 13.45
N LYS A 84 19.26 -19.69 14.30
CA LYS A 84 20.62 -20.24 14.43
C LYS A 84 20.61 -21.72 14.81
N ASN A 85 19.72 -22.14 15.72
CA ASN A 85 19.63 -23.52 16.18
C ASN A 85 19.15 -24.49 15.09
N LYS A 86 18.29 -24.01 14.18
CA LYS A 86 17.75 -24.79 13.06
C LYS A 86 18.52 -24.55 11.75
N ASN A 87 19.49 -23.62 11.75
CA ASN A 87 20.28 -23.21 10.59
C ASN A 87 19.41 -22.86 9.36
N ARG A 88 18.30 -22.13 9.59
CA ARG A 88 17.39 -21.77 8.52
C ARG A 88 16.64 -20.47 8.81
N TRP A 89 16.17 -19.81 7.73
CA TRP A 89 15.22 -18.70 7.80
C TRP A 89 13.79 -19.22 8.02
N GLN A 90 13.02 -18.57 8.89
CA GLN A 90 11.63 -18.94 9.20
C GLN A 90 10.81 -17.72 9.64
N TRP A 91 9.49 -17.84 9.55
CA TRP A 91 8.57 -16.85 10.12
C TRP A 91 8.56 -16.93 11.65
N GLN A 92 8.15 -15.83 12.28
CA GLN A 92 7.97 -15.80 13.73
C GLN A 92 6.66 -16.47 14.15
N ARG A 93 5.69 -16.54 13.24
CA ARG A 93 4.37 -17.14 13.47
C ARG A 93 4.04 -18.23 12.44
N PRO A 94 3.18 -19.19 12.82
CA PRO A 94 2.77 -20.25 11.90
C PRO A 94 1.90 -19.75 10.76
N ASN A 95 1.93 -20.45 9.63
CA ASN A 95 1.04 -20.21 8.49
C ASN A 95 -0.35 -20.77 8.82
N LEU A 96 -1.36 -19.90 8.92
CA LEU A 96 -2.75 -20.20 9.22
C LEU A 96 -3.67 -19.38 8.32
N PHE A 97 -4.78 -19.96 7.85
CA PHE A 97 -5.80 -19.28 7.05
C PHE A 97 -5.21 -18.53 5.83
N CYS A 98 -4.32 -19.23 5.09
CA CYS A 98 -3.61 -18.73 3.90
C CYS A 98 -2.64 -17.54 4.14
N THR A 99 -2.36 -17.19 5.39
CA THR A 99 -1.46 -16.08 5.77
C THR A 99 -0.69 -16.43 7.06
N ASN A 100 0.02 -15.46 7.62
CA ASN A 100 0.52 -15.47 8.99
C ASN A 100 0.51 -14.04 9.53
N GLU A 101 0.79 -13.84 10.83
CA GLU A 101 0.80 -12.51 11.41
C GLU A 101 1.79 -11.57 10.70
N ASP A 102 2.99 -12.09 10.37
CA ASP A 102 4.08 -11.33 9.72
C ASP A 102 3.66 -10.75 8.36
N LEU A 103 2.83 -11.48 7.60
CA LEU A 103 2.30 -11.07 6.30
C LEU A 103 1.03 -10.22 6.44
N TYR A 104 0.10 -10.66 7.30
CA TYR A 104 -1.19 -10.01 7.50
C TYR A 104 -1.05 -8.55 7.90
N THR A 105 -0.22 -8.24 8.90
CA THR A 105 -0.06 -6.88 9.41
C THR A 105 0.52 -5.92 8.37
N GLN A 106 1.37 -6.39 7.45
CA GLN A 106 1.86 -5.59 6.34
C GLN A 106 0.74 -5.13 5.41
N THR A 107 -0.29 -5.97 5.17
CA THR A 107 -1.41 -5.64 4.29
C THR A 107 -2.34 -4.55 4.83
N ILE A 108 -2.16 -4.14 6.08
CA ILE A 108 -2.84 -3.01 6.70
C ILE A 108 -1.93 -1.78 6.72
N VAL A 109 -0.69 -1.98 7.18
CA VAL A 109 0.23 -0.88 7.47
C VAL A 109 0.74 -0.22 6.19
N VAL A 110 1.21 -1.02 5.22
CA VAL A 110 1.88 -0.50 4.02
C VAL A 110 0.91 0.13 3.02
N PRO A 111 -0.18 -0.55 2.57
CA PRO A 111 -1.05 0.03 1.54
C PRO A 111 -2.05 1.05 2.08
N TYR A 112 -2.37 1.04 3.39
CA TYR A 112 -3.43 1.88 3.93
C TYR A 112 -2.95 2.85 5.01
N LEU A 113 -2.42 2.35 6.14
CA LEU A 113 -2.17 3.19 7.32
C LEU A 113 -1.09 4.25 7.07
N ILE A 114 0.07 3.84 6.56
CA ILE A 114 1.16 4.78 6.27
C ILE A 114 0.73 5.84 5.25
N PRO A 115 0.11 5.50 4.08
CA PRO A 115 -0.38 6.51 3.16
C PRO A 115 -1.44 7.47 3.76
N MET A 116 -2.35 6.99 4.62
CA MET A 116 -3.31 7.87 5.30
C MET A 116 -2.63 8.89 6.21
N LEU A 117 -1.61 8.47 6.96
CA LEU A 117 -0.83 9.35 7.84
C LEU A 117 -0.05 10.39 7.03
N GLU A 118 0.60 9.98 5.94
CA GLU A 118 1.38 10.87 5.05
C GLU A 118 0.49 11.84 4.27
N LYS A 119 -0.70 11.40 3.84
CA LYS A 119 -1.71 12.26 3.21
C LYS A 119 -2.31 13.28 4.20
N ALA A 120 -2.29 12.98 5.49
CA ALA A 120 -2.62 13.92 6.56
C ALA A 120 -1.42 14.80 6.99
N GLY A 121 -0.24 14.65 6.37
CA GLY A 121 0.92 15.53 6.55
C GLY A 121 2.01 14.98 7.48
N ALA A 122 1.89 13.77 8.01
CA ALA A 122 2.94 13.16 8.82
C ALA A 122 4.18 12.78 8.00
N VAL A 123 5.34 12.76 8.65
CA VAL A 123 6.54 12.06 8.20
C VAL A 123 6.57 10.71 8.91
N VAL A 124 6.42 9.62 8.15
CA VAL A 124 6.30 8.28 8.72
C VAL A 124 7.58 7.48 8.46
N PHE A 125 8.19 7.03 9.55
CA PHE A 125 9.29 6.09 9.54
C PHE A 125 8.78 4.68 9.88
N THR A 126 9.38 3.66 9.25
CA THR A 126 9.18 2.26 9.61
C THR A 126 10.54 1.57 9.77
N PRO A 127 10.77 0.79 10.84
CA PRO A 127 12.01 0.04 11.08
C PRO A 127 12.17 -1.19 10.19
N ARG A 128 11.31 -1.36 9.21
CA ARG A 128 11.34 -2.41 8.18
C ARG A 128 11.20 -1.78 6.80
N GLU A 129 11.67 -2.48 5.75
CA GLU A 129 11.44 -2.03 4.38
C GLU A 129 9.94 -1.93 4.08
N ARG A 130 9.52 -0.79 3.52
CA ARG A 130 8.11 -0.53 3.17
C ARG A 130 7.78 -0.77 1.71
N ASP A 131 8.80 -0.82 0.84
CA ASP A 131 8.59 -1.04 -0.59
C ASP A 131 8.57 -2.54 -0.91
N TRP A 132 7.52 -2.99 -1.60
CA TRP A 132 7.38 -4.37 -2.05
C TRP A 132 8.08 -4.66 -3.38
N GLN A 133 8.68 -3.64 -4.02
CA GLN A 133 9.45 -3.81 -5.25
C GLN A 133 10.68 -4.70 -5.00
N LYS A 134 10.79 -5.81 -5.76
CA LYS A 134 11.90 -6.76 -5.67
C LYS A 134 13.19 -6.23 -6.27
N ASN A 135 13.06 -5.35 -7.27
CA ASN A 135 14.22 -4.70 -7.87
C ASN A 135 14.70 -3.56 -6.96
N GLU A 136 16.03 -3.38 -6.95
CA GLU A 136 16.69 -2.29 -6.27
C GLU A 136 17.79 -1.74 -7.17
N ILE A 137 17.79 -0.43 -7.36
CA ILE A 137 18.85 0.27 -8.08
C ILE A 137 19.42 1.34 -7.17
N ILE A 138 20.73 1.33 -6.96
CA ILE A 138 21.42 2.33 -6.13
C ILE A 138 22.42 3.06 -7.00
N ILE A 139 22.36 4.38 -6.98
CA ILE A 139 23.29 5.28 -7.60
C ILE A 139 24.06 5.99 -6.51
N ASP A 140 25.39 5.86 -6.55
CA ASP A 140 26.30 6.27 -5.49
C ASP A 140 27.47 7.06 -6.07
N ASN A 141 27.99 8.04 -5.33
CA ASN A 141 29.14 8.86 -5.75
C ASN A 141 30.46 8.07 -5.82
N ASP A 142 30.59 6.96 -5.11
CA ASP A 142 31.80 6.11 -5.11
C ASP A 142 31.86 5.14 -6.30
N ASN A 143 30.74 4.93 -6.99
CA ASN A 143 30.66 4.01 -8.12
C ASN A 143 30.93 4.71 -9.46
N LYS A 144 32.20 5.06 -9.69
CA LYS A 144 32.67 5.80 -10.88
C LYS A 144 32.53 5.02 -12.21
N THR A 145 32.29 3.70 -12.17
CA THR A 145 32.15 2.88 -13.37
C THR A 145 30.75 2.96 -13.99
N LEU A 146 29.80 3.58 -13.33
CA LEU A 146 28.42 3.69 -13.76
C LEU A 146 28.08 5.04 -14.43
N LEU A 147 29.01 5.68 -15.10
CA LEU A 147 28.70 6.82 -15.97
C LEU A 147 27.82 6.36 -17.15
N PRO A 148 26.72 7.06 -17.48
CA PRO A 148 26.33 8.44 -17.09
C PRO A 148 25.44 8.55 -15.84
N TYR A 149 25.33 7.54 -15.02
CA TYR A 149 24.30 7.45 -13.98
C TYR A 149 24.50 8.41 -12.80
N TYR A 150 25.75 8.72 -12.43
CA TYR A 150 26.10 9.74 -11.45
C TYR A 150 26.83 10.90 -12.15
N THR A 151 26.34 12.13 -11.97
CA THR A 151 26.94 13.30 -12.62
C THR A 151 26.89 14.50 -11.70
N GLU A 152 28.03 15.18 -11.51
CA GLU A 152 28.13 16.51 -10.88
C GLU A 152 28.22 17.61 -11.93
N ILE A 153 27.33 18.62 -11.82
CA ILE A 153 27.35 19.81 -12.66
C ILE A 153 27.72 21.01 -11.79
N ASN A 154 28.83 21.67 -12.14
CA ASN A 154 29.41 22.78 -11.41
C ASN A 154 29.45 24.02 -12.31
N VAL A 155 28.63 25.03 -12.00
CA VAL A 155 28.57 26.29 -12.79
C VAL A 155 29.18 27.45 -11.99
N GLY A 156 29.20 27.40 -10.68
CA GLY A 156 29.76 28.46 -9.83
C GLY A 156 30.25 27.95 -8.46
N THR A 157 29.65 26.87 -7.98
CA THR A 157 30.09 26.17 -6.75
C THR A 157 30.49 24.75 -7.15
N GLU A 158 31.51 24.20 -6.48
CA GLU A 158 31.98 22.84 -6.72
C GLU A 158 31.52 21.89 -5.59
N TRP A 159 31.16 20.67 -5.95
CA TRP A 159 31.02 19.56 -5.02
C TRP A 159 32.43 19.09 -4.58
N LYS A 160 32.58 18.87 -3.28
CA LYS A 160 33.85 18.41 -2.69
C LYS A 160 33.57 17.21 -1.77
N ASP A 161 34.61 16.44 -1.47
CA ASP A 161 34.54 15.44 -0.42
C ASP A 161 34.15 16.11 0.90
N ALA A 162 33.11 15.58 1.55
CA ALA A 162 32.63 16.09 2.83
C ALA A 162 33.52 15.66 4.01
N GLY A 163 34.46 14.73 3.82
CA GLY A 163 35.31 14.15 4.87
C GLY A 163 34.54 13.32 5.91
N ILE A 164 33.35 12.86 5.57
CA ILE A 164 32.46 12.03 6.39
C ILE A 164 32.22 10.72 5.64
N LYS A 165 32.21 9.59 6.34
CA LYS A 165 31.87 8.29 5.74
C LYS A 165 30.41 8.28 5.25
N GLY A 166 30.16 7.51 4.20
CA GLY A 166 28.87 7.35 3.58
C GLY A 166 28.61 5.92 3.15
N PHE A 167 27.55 5.74 2.42
CA PHE A 167 27.19 4.48 1.80
C PHE A 167 28.16 4.13 0.67
N ALA A 168 28.46 2.84 0.51
CA ALA A 168 29.06 2.31 -0.70
C ALA A 168 28.45 0.96 -1.05
N ASN A 169 28.01 0.81 -2.29
CA ASN A 169 27.50 -0.46 -2.82
C ASN A 169 28.66 -1.33 -3.33
N THR A 170 29.49 -1.82 -2.41
CA THR A 170 30.68 -2.61 -2.75
C THR A 170 30.41 -4.11 -2.83
N GLU A 171 29.38 -4.58 -2.16
CA GLU A 171 29.07 -6.00 -2.02
C GLU A 171 27.60 -6.27 -2.37
N LYS A 172 27.34 -7.41 -3.01
CA LYS A 172 25.99 -7.89 -3.25
C LYS A 172 25.29 -8.34 -1.96
N TYR A 173 26.06 -8.92 -1.03
CA TYR A 173 25.59 -9.45 0.24
C TYR A 173 26.53 -9.04 1.36
N TYR A 174 25.99 -8.68 2.51
CA TYR A 174 26.72 -8.23 3.69
C TYR A 174 26.74 -9.32 4.75
N ASP A 175 27.88 -9.49 5.42
CA ASP A 175 27.96 -10.32 6.61
C ASP A 175 27.33 -9.64 7.83
N ASP A 176 26.99 -10.42 8.85
CA ASP A 176 26.42 -9.89 10.08
C ASP A 176 27.35 -8.88 10.77
N GLY A 177 26.85 -7.67 11.02
CA GLY A 177 27.62 -6.56 11.61
C GLY A 177 28.32 -5.66 10.58
N GLU A 178 28.30 -5.95 9.30
CA GLU A 178 28.81 -5.03 8.28
C GLU A 178 27.87 -3.85 8.05
N ASN A 179 28.39 -2.63 8.15
CA ASN A 179 27.63 -1.41 7.89
C ASN A 179 28.00 -0.80 6.53
N PRO A 180 27.09 -0.79 5.54
CA PRO A 180 27.40 -0.23 4.23
C PRO A 180 27.65 1.29 4.25
N PHE A 181 27.13 2.02 5.27
CA PHE A 181 27.33 3.46 5.42
C PHE A 181 28.69 3.86 6.01
N GLU A 182 29.54 2.90 6.32
CA GLU A 182 30.91 3.15 6.78
C GLU A 182 31.97 2.86 5.70
N LYS A 183 31.54 2.40 4.50
CA LYS A 183 32.39 1.93 3.42
C LYS A 183 32.67 2.98 2.35
N GLY A 184 31.81 4.00 2.23
CA GLY A 184 31.84 5.01 1.16
C GLY A 184 32.31 6.39 1.63
N THR A 185 32.33 7.31 0.65
CA THR A 185 32.61 8.74 0.81
C THR A 185 31.33 9.55 0.61
N THR A 186 31.34 10.80 1.00
CA THR A 186 30.20 11.71 0.86
C THR A 186 30.62 13.01 0.21
N ARG A 187 29.66 13.74 -0.37
CA ARG A 187 29.89 15.01 -1.06
C ARG A 187 29.24 16.16 -0.31
N ALA A 188 29.83 17.35 -0.42
CA ALA A 188 29.29 18.60 0.12
C ALA A 188 29.52 19.76 -0.87
N ALA A 189 28.53 20.66 -0.97
CA ALA A 189 28.64 21.90 -1.68
C ALA A 189 28.13 23.06 -0.82
N LYS A 190 28.67 24.27 -1.00
CA LYS A 190 28.15 25.45 -0.32
C LYS A 190 26.74 25.76 -0.86
N ALA A 191 25.81 26.00 0.04
CA ALA A 191 24.46 26.44 -0.31
C ALA A 191 24.47 27.83 -0.94
N SER A 192 23.54 28.07 -1.85
CA SER A 192 23.39 29.31 -2.62
C SER A 192 21.92 29.67 -2.78
N ALA A 193 21.57 30.96 -2.77
CA ALA A 193 20.20 31.42 -3.04
C ALA A 193 19.75 31.15 -4.49
N VAL A 194 20.67 30.82 -5.38
CA VAL A 194 20.41 30.47 -6.79
C VAL A 194 21.14 29.16 -7.08
N ARG A 195 20.45 28.22 -7.73
CA ARG A 195 21.03 26.95 -8.20
C ARG A 195 22.24 27.23 -9.10
N ASN A 196 23.42 26.80 -8.65
CA ASN A 196 24.66 26.93 -9.40
C ASN A 196 25.57 25.69 -9.33
N CYS A 197 25.12 24.63 -8.67
CA CYS A 197 25.64 23.29 -8.86
C CYS A 197 24.56 22.24 -8.51
N GLU A 198 24.71 21.04 -9.05
CA GLU A 198 23.79 19.92 -8.81
C GLU A 198 24.45 18.57 -8.96
N ILE A 199 23.82 17.56 -8.38
CA ILE A 199 24.10 16.15 -8.61
C ILE A 199 22.89 15.50 -9.26
N SER A 200 23.11 14.72 -10.31
CA SER A 200 22.09 13.89 -10.97
C SER A 200 22.36 12.42 -10.72
N TYR A 201 21.35 11.70 -10.23
CA TYR A 201 21.30 10.27 -10.01
C TYR A 201 20.31 9.65 -10.99
N GLN A 202 20.82 9.01 -12.08
CA GLN A 202 20.01 8.48 -13.16
C GLN A 202 20.08 6.95 -13.19
N PRO A 203 19.01 6.24 -12.75
CA PRO A 203 18.98 4.78 -12.71
C PRO A 203 18.75 4.16 -14.10
N ASN A 204 19.11 2.89 -14.23
CA ASN A 204 18.69 2.00 -15.32
C ASN A 204 17.70 0.98 -14.76
N PHE A 205 16.40 1.22 -14.96
CA PHE A 205 15.36 0.34 -14.42
C PHE A 205 15.25 -0.94 -15.24
N PRO A 206 15.30 -2.13 -14.60
CA PRO A 206 15.15 -3.42 -15.31
C PRO A 206 13.77 -3.58 -15.92
N GLU A 207 12.75 -3.02 -15.30
CA GLU A 207 11.36 -3.08 -15.75
C GLU A 207 10.59 -1.81 -15.38
N LYS A 208 9.52 -1.54 -16.13
CA LYS A 208 8.56 -0.48 -15.80
C LYS A 208 7.80 -0.87 -14.53
N GLY A 209 7.63 0.08 -13.60
CA GLY A 209 6.89 -0.18 -12.37
C GLY A 209 6.97 0.95 -11.35
N GLN A 210 6.41 0.67 -10.18
CA GLN A 210 6.49 1.56 -9.03
C GLN A 210 7.71 1.23 -8.18
N TYR A 211 8.47 2.28 -7.84
CA TYR A 211 9.66 2.18 -6.99
C TYR A 211 9.63 3.29 -5.95
N ALA A 212 9.84 2.93 -4.69
CA ALA A 212 10.11 3.92 -3.66
C ALA A 212 11.47 4.57 -3.89
N VAL A 213 11.56 5.87 -3.65
CA VAL A 213 12.81 6.65 -3.75
C VAL A 213 13.29 7.00 -2.35
N TYR A 214 14.52 6.62 -2.07
CA TYR A 214 15.23 6.95 -0.83
C TYR A 214 16.50 7.71 -1.15
N VAL A 215 16.85 8.65 -0.29
CA VAL A 215 18.10 9.39 -0.37
C VAL A 215 18.92 9.17 0.88
N SER A 216 20.24 9.28 0.78
CA SER A 216 21.14 9.35 1.92
C SER A 216 22.05 10.57 1.82
N TYR A 217 22.53 11.02 2.96
CA TYR A 217 23.43 12.15 3.11
C TYR A 217 24.08 12.11 4.50
N PRO A 218 25.25 12.71 4.73
CA PRO A 218 25.78 12.92 6.06
C PRO A 218 25.18 14.17 6.69
N THR A 219 24.85 14.13 7.99
CA THR A 219 24.55 15.35 8.75
C THR A 219 25.85 16.04 9.18
N HIS A 220 26.04 17.28 8.79
CA HIS A 220 27.15 18.14 9.15
C HIS A 220 26.68 19.29 10.07
N LYS A 221 27.58 19.84 10.91
CA LYS A 221 27.23 20.96 11.83
C LYS A 221 26.62 22.18 11.15
N LYS A 222 26.88 22.37 9.86
CA LYS A 222 26.37 23.47 9.04
C LYS A 222 25.46 22.98 7.91
N SER A 223 24.86 21.80 8.04
CA SER A 223 23.87 21.34 7.07
C SER A 223 22.65 22.25 7.04
N ILE A 224 22.10 22.44 5.84
CA ILE A 224 20.89 23.26 5.64
C ILE A 224 19.61 22.45 5.96
N PRO A 225 18.51 23.12 6.30
CA PRO A 225 17.26 22.46 6.65
C PRO A 225 16.30 22.28 5.44
N ASP A 226 16.69 22.68 4.24
CA ASP A 226 15.84 22.74 3.04
C ASP A 226 16.54 22.22 1.78
N ALA A 227 17.38 21.18 1.89
CA ALA A 227 18.03 20.58 0.72
C ALA A 227 17.00 20.12 -0.31
N GLN A 228 17.12 20.64 -1.55
CA GLN A 228 16.13 20.44 -2.61
C GLN A 228 16.47 19.21 -3.44
N TYR A 229 15.62 18.18 -3.33
CA TYR A 229 15.63 16.99 -4.18
C TYR A 229 14.48 17.05 -5.20
N ILE A 230 14.80 16.87 -6.48
CA ILE A 230 13.82 16.84 -7.58
C ILE A 230 13.77 15.42 -8.13
N VAL A 231 12.65 14.73 -7.94
CA VAL A 231 12.40 13.41 -8.51
C VAL A 231 11.74 13.58 -9.87
N TYR A 232 12.43 13.17 -10.95
CA TYR A 232 11.86 13.07 -12.29
C TYR A 232 11.36 11.63 -12.47
N HIS A 233 10.08 11.50 -12.88
CA HIS A 233 9.40 10.23 -13.06
C HIS A 233 8.47 10.30 -14.27
N GLN A 234 8.67 9.43 -15.24
CA GLN A 234 7.92 9.44 -16.51
C GLN A 234 7.75 10.85 -17.12
N GLY A 235 8.85 11.66 -17.15
CA GLY A 235 8.85 13.03 -17.68
C GLY A 235 8.17 14.08 -16.79
N ARG A 236 7.63 13.73 -15.63
CA ARG A 236 7.13 14.65 -14.61
C ARG A 236 8.19 14.92 -13.55
N LYS A 237 7.99 15.96 -12.74
CA LYS A 237 8.89 16.28 -11.63
C LYS A 237 8.10 16.52 -10.35
N THR A 238 8.61 15.99 -9.23
CA THR A 238 8.13 16.26 -7.88
C THR A 238 9.30 16.77 -7.04
N VAL A 239 9.11 17.88 -6.32
CA VAL A 239 10.13 18.53 -5.51
C VAL A 239 9.95 18.19 -4.05
N PHE A 240 11.03 17.76 -3.40
CA PHE A 240 11.09 17.56 -1.96
C PHE A 240 12.15 18.45 -1.33
N TYR A 241 11.88 18.89 -0.12
CA TYR A 241 12.86 19.54 0.74
C TYR A 241 13.19 18.60 1.91
N VAL A 242 14.47 18.36 2.13
CA VAL A 242 14.97 17.47 3.18
C VAL A 242 15.79 18.27 4.19
N ASN A 243 15.43 18.16 5.46
CA ASN A 243 16.18 18.78 6.53
C ASN A 243 17.42 17.93 6.87
N GLN A 244 18.56 18.33 6.32
CA GLN A 244 19.83 17.60 6.50
C GLN A 244 20.52 17.86 7.85
N GLN A 245 19.88 18.63 8.75
CA GLN A 245 20.33 18.81 10.14
C GLN A 245 19.99 17.60 11.02
N MET A 246 19.26 16.64 10.49
CA MET A 246 18.86 15.39 11.15
C MET A 246 18.85 14.23 10.16
N GLY A 247 18.85 12.99 10.66
CA GLY A 247 18.62 11.78 9.85
C GLY A 247 19.74 11.43 8.88
N GLY A 248 20.95 11.95 9.02
CA GLY A 248 22.08 11.58 8.16
C GLY A 248 22.64 10.19 8.46
N GLY A 249 23.19 9.52 7.41
CA GLY A 249 23.77 8.18 7.52
C GLY A 249 22.72 7.05 7.53
N THR A 250 21.56 7.28 6.94
CA THR A 250 20.52 6.27 6.76
C THR A 250 19.68 6.55 5.50
N TRP A 251 18.80 5.62 5.13
CA TRP A 251 17.84 5.79 4.03
C TRP A 251 16.64 6.65 4.44
N VAL A 252 16.43 7.76 3.73
CA VAL A 252 15.34 8.72 3.95
C VAL A 252 14.36 8.61 2.79
N TYR A 253 13.13 8.20 3.08
CA TYR A 253 12.07 8.02 2.09
C TYR A 253 11.52 9.36 1.61
N LEU A 254 11.42 9.54 0.29
CA LEU A 254 10.81 10.70 -0.34
C LEU A 254 9.38 10.42 -0.83
N GLY A 255 9.18 9.30 -1.53
CA GLY A 255 7.91 8.93 -2.15
C GLY A 255 8.04 7.68 -3.00
N THR A 256 6.91 7.14 -3.47
CA THR A 256 6.85 6.04 -4.45
C THR A 256 6.31 6.59 -5.76
N PHE A 257 6.99 6.28 -6.88
CA PHE A 257 6.73 6.85 -8.20
C PHE A 257 6.73 5.77 -9.27
N ASP A 258 5.99 6.03 -10.36
CA ASP A 258 6.03 5.21 -11.56
C ASP A 258 7.25 5.58 -12.42
N PHE A 259 8.05 4.58 -12.81
CA PHE A 259 9.19 4.74 -13.71
C PHE A 259 9.07 3.84 -14.91
N ASP A 260 9.54 4.30 -16.06
CA ASP A 260 9.69 3.47 -17.24
C ASP A 260 10.98 2.63 -17.18
N SER A 261 11.01 1.50 -17.87
CA SER A 261 12.21 0.67 -17.99
C SER A 261 13.34 1.38 -18.74
N GLY A 262 14.56 0.93 -18.49
CA GLY A 262 15.77 1.47 -19.13
C GLY A 262 16.31 2.72 -18.45
N CYS A 263 17.29 3.33 -19.10
CA CYS A 263 17.99 4.54 -18.65
C CYS A 263 17.56 5.73 -19.50
N ASN A 264 16.86 6.69 -18.92
CA ASN A 264 16.45 7.91 -19.61
C ASN A 264 16.42 9.12 -18.67
N SER A 265 16.52 10.33 -19.25
CA SER A 265 16.56 11.58 -18.49
C SER A 265 15.23 11.97 -17.85
N GLY A 266 14.14 11.35 -18.24
CA GLY A 266 12.81 11.51 -17.61
C GLY A 266 12.66 10.74 -16.30
N ASN A 267 13.64 9.92 -15.93
CA ASN A 267 13.66 9.08 -14.74
C ASN A 267 14.96 9.27 -13.98
N ARG A 268 15.02 10.19 -13.02
CA ARG A 268 16.21 10.48 -12.21
C ARG A 268 15.89 11.27 -10.96
N VAL A 269 16.82 11.35 -10.03
CA VAL A 269 16.79 12.29 -8.92
C VAL A 269 17.88 13.33 -9.09
N VAL A 270 17.56 14.60 -8.85
CA VAL A 270 18.53 15.69 -8.87
C VAL A 270 18.54 16.38 -7.51
N LEU A 271 19.73 16.51 -6.92
CA LEU A 271 19.98 17.33 -5.72
C LEU A 271 20.63 18.63 -6.16
N THR A 272 20.07 19.76 -5.74
CA THR A 272 20.61 21.09 -6.05
C THR A 272 21.23 21.74 -4.81
N ASN A 273 22.09 22.75 -4.99
CA ASN A 273 22.58 23.56 -3.88
C ASN A 273 21.73 24.80 -3.57
N GLU A 274 20.57 24.92 -4.20
CA GLU A 274 19.65 26.03 -3.94
C GLU A 274 19.05 25.91 -2.53
N SER A 275 19.16 26.99 -1.75
CA SER A 275 18.65 27.06 -0.38
C SER A 275 18.41 28.49 0.06
N ALA A 276 17.40 28.70 0.90
CA ALA A 276 17.16 29.95 1.59
C ALA A 276 18.13 30.18 2.79
N TYR A 277 18.90 29.16 3.16
CA TYR A 277 19.77 29.17 4.34
C TYR A 277 21.25 29.12 3.96
N ASN A 278 22.09 29.73 4.79
CA ASN A 278 23.53 29.61 4.68
C ASN A 278 24.02 28.31 5.28
N GLY A 279 24.88 27.58 4.55
CA GLY A 279 25.42 26.31 5.04
C GLY A 279 25.94 25.43 3.91
N PHE A 280 25.81 24.14 4.10
CA PHE A 280 26.21 23.13 3.13
C PHE A 280 25.06 22.18 2.80
N VAL A 281 24.90 21.91 1.53
CA VAL A 281 24.16 20.76 1.03
C VAL A 281 25.09 19.57 1.03
N THR A 282 24.64 18.47 1.57
CA THR A 282 25.42 17.21 1.60
C THR A 282 24.73 16.13 0.76
N ALA A 283 25.51 15.22 0.20
CA ALA A 283 25.05 14.17 -0.70
C ALA A 283 25.80 12.86 -0.46
N ASP A 284 25.14 11.77 -0.77
CA ASP A 284 25.67 10.40 -0.70
C ASP A 284 24.99 9.59 -1.83
N ALA A 285 24.18 8.59 -1.52
CA ALA A 285 23.53 7.72 -2.49
C ALA A 285 22.03 8.00 -2.65
N VAL A 286 21.45 7.54 -3.77
CA VAL A 286 20.01 7.45 -4.01
C VAL A 286 19.65 6.01 -4.36
N ARG A 287 18.64 5.49 -3.66
CA ARG A 287 18.13 4.14 -3.83
C ARG A 287 16.71 4.18 -4.41
N PHE A 288 16.45 3.32 -5.39
CA PHE A 288 15.15 3.11 -6.01
C PHE A 288 14.72 1.65 -5.78
N GLY A 289 13.56 1.45 -5.15
CA GLY A 289 13.01 0.13 -4.87
C GLY A 289 13.42 -0.47 -3.53
N GLY A 290 12.67 -1.49 -3.09
CA GLY A 290 12.86 -2.18 -1.82
C GLY A 290 13.99 -3.22 -1.85
N GLY A 291 14.07 -3.97 -2.94
CA GLY A 291 15.09 -4.99 -3.16
C GLY A 291 14.85 -6.30 -2.43
N MET A 292 15.76 -7.23 -2.67
CA MET A 292 15.83 -8.52 -1.98
C MET A 292 16.63 -8.41 -0.68
N GLY A 293 16.38 -9.32 0.25
CA GLY A 293 17.20 -9.46 1.45
C GLY A 293 18.66 -9.76 1.10
N ASN A 294 19.58 -9.01 1.71
CA ASN A 294 21.02 -9.06 1.36
C ASN A 294 21.95 -9.24 2.56
N VAL A 295 21.43 -9.45 3.75
CA VAL A 295 22.22 -9.77 4.95
C VAL A 295 22.35 -11.29 5.08
N LYS A 296 23.59 -11.79 5.07
CA LYS A 296 23.89 -13.22 5.27
C LYS A 296 23.86 -13.57 6.75
N ARG A 297 23.28 -14.72 7.05
CA ARG A 297 23.40 -15.40 8.33
C ARG A 297 23.94 -16.81 8.07
N ASN A 298 25.11 -17.13 8.62
CA ASN A 298 25.82 -18.40 8.36
C ASN A 298 25.94 -18.71 6.84
N ASN A 299 26.32 -17.72 6.05
CA ASN A 299 26.43 -17.76 4.59
C ASN A 299 25.08 -17.99 3.84
N ILE A 300 23.93 -17.90 4.51
CA ILE A 300 22.61 -18.08 3.92
C ILE A 300 21.84 -16.75 3.96
N ILE A 301 21.27 -16.31 2.81
CA ILE A 301 20.31 -15.20 2.73
C ILE A 301 18.88 -15.71 2.86
N SER A 302 17.93 -14.84 3.12
CA SER A 302 16.51 -15.21 3.23
C SER A 302 15.91 -15.73 1.91
N GLY A 303 16.43 -15.22 0.78
CA GLY A 303 15.88 -15.49 -0.56
C GLY A 303 14.56 -14.78 -0.85
N LEU A 304 14.10 -13.89 0.03
CA LEU A 304 12.84 -13.15 -0.06
C LEU A 304 13.08 -11.65 -0.26
N PRO A 305 12.05 -10.89 -0.72
CA PRO A 305 12.06 -9.43 -0.68
C PRO A 305 12.36 -8.91 0.73
N ARG A 306 13.16 -7.84 0.81
CA ARG A 306 13.60 -7.24 2.09
C ARG A 306 12.42 -6.81 2.98
N CYS A 307 11.31 -6.39 2.41
CA CYS A 307 10.11 -6.04 3.16
C CYS A 307 9.54 -7.20 4.00
N LEU A 308 9.87 -8.45 3.65
CA LEU A 308 9.45 -9.66 4.38
C LEU A 308 10.43 -10.07 5.48
N GLU A 309 11.62 -9.48 5.52
CA GLU A 309 12.59 -9.73 6.58
C GLU A 309 12.28 -8.94 7.85
N GLY A 310 12.78 -9.43 8.99
CA GLY A 310 12.72 -8.74 10.27
C GLY A 310 13.48 -7.41 10.27
N ALA A 311 13.12 -6.53 11.19
CA ALA A 311 13.71 -5.21 11.36
C ALA A 311 15.23 -5.25 11.59
N ARG A 312 15.73 -6.33 12.20
CA ARG A 312 17.14 -6.55 12.47
C ARG A 312 18.02 -6.42 11.22
N TYR A 313 17.58 -6.99 10.10
CA TYR A 313 18.34 -6.98 8.86
C TYR A 313 18.21 -5.65 8.12
N TYR A 314 17.02 -5.07 8.15
CA TYR A 314 16.79 -3.73 7.61
C TYR A 314 17.60 -2.67 8.36
N ALA A 315 17.70 -2.75 9.71
CA ALA A 315 18.46 -1.81 10.52
C ALA A 315 19.96 -1.82 10.12
N GLN A 316 20.54 -3.00 9.97
CA GLN A 316 21.91 -3.15 9.47
C GLN A 316 22.08 -2.54 8.08
N TRP A 317 21.19 -2.88 7.14
CA TRP A 317 21.17 -2.34 5.77
C TRP A 317 20.97 -0.82 5.74
N ALA A 318 20.19 -0.28 6.67
CA ALA A 318 19.92 1.15 6.80
C ALA A 318 20.98 1.93 7.60
N GLY A 319 22.13 1.34 7.89
CA GLY A 319 23.26 2.03 8.52
C GLY A 319 23.16 2.19 10.04
N ALA A 320 22.23 1.52 10.71
CA ALA A 320 22.15 1.57 12.16
C ALA A 320 23.38 0.96 12.80
N PRO A 321 23.85 1.47 13.97
CA PRO A 321 24.96 0.88 14.68
C PRO A 321 24.57 -0.47 15.32
N ASP A 322 25.56 -1.32 15.59
CA ASP A 322 25.42 -2.64 16.22
C ASP A 322 24.52 -2.63 17.47
N SER A 323 24.61 -1.59 18.28
CA SER A 323 23.80 -1.43 19.51
C SER A 323 22.30 -1.40 19.24
N VAL A 324 21.87 -1.12 18.01
CA VAL A 324 20.46 -1.08 17.62
C VAL A 324 19.94 -2.48 17.25
N TYR A 325 20.72 -3.27 16.51
CA TYR A 325 20.21 -4.53 15.95
C TYR A 325 20.90 -5.81 16.43
N ARG A 326 22.02 -5.70 17.17
CA ARG A 326 22.77 -6.85 17.71
C ARG A 326 22.74 -6.91 19.24
N SER A 327 21.59 -6.68 19.85
CA SER A 327 21.42 -6.67 21.33
C SER A 327 21.78 -7.99 22.03
N LYS A 328 21.99 -9.07 21.27
CA LYS A 328 22.45 -10.39 21.71
C LYS A 328 23.74 -10.82 21.00
N ASN A 329 24.51 -9.88 20.48
CA ASN A 329 25.77 -10.10 19.78
C ASN A 329 25.68 -11.05 18.57
N GLY A 330 24.52 -11.11 17.89
CA GLY A 330 24.27 -12.00 16.76
C GLY A 330 23.96 -13.46 17.14
N GLU A 331 23.67 -13.74 18.42
CA GLU A 331 23.41 -15.11 18.89
C GLU A 331 21.94 -15.50 18.84
N ASP A 332 21.00 -14.54 18.83
CA ASP A 332 19.56 -14.79 18.87
C ASP A 332 18.81 -13.76 18.04
N ASP A 333 18.71 -14.00 16.73
CA ASP A 333 18.09 -13.09 15.78
C ASP A 333 16.60 -12.82 16.11
N TYR A 334 15.90 -13.80 16.68
CA TYR A 334 14.51 -13.62 17.12
C TYR A 334 14.37 -12.54 18.20
N LYS A 335 15.19 -12.63 19.25
CA LYS A 335 15.19 -11.60 20.30
C LYS A 335 15.75 -10.29 19.83
N GLU A 336 16.78 -10.32 18.97
CA GLU A 336 17.35 -9.11 18.38
C GLU A 336 16.32 -8.36 17.55
N ASP A 337 15.51 -9.05 16.74
CA ASP A 337 14.45 -8.43 15.96
C ASP A 337 13.40 -7.73 16.85
N ILE A 338 12.99 -8.35 17.95
CA ILE A 338 12.06 -7.76 18.92
C ILE A 338 12.58 -6.43 19.48
N TYR A 339 13.90 -6.36 19.80
CA TYR A 339 14.50 -5.14 20.35
C TYR A 339 14.85 -4.12 19.26
N THR A 340 15.16 -4.55 18.05
CA THR A 340 15.56 -3.64 16.96
C THR A 340 14.45 -2.65 16.64
N ARG A 341 13.20 -3.09 16.59
CA ARG A 341 12.07 -2.22 16.25
C ARG A 341 11.97 -0.97 17.12
N PRO A 342 11.90 -1.07 18.46
CA PRO A 342 11.91 0.10 19.33
C PRO A 342 13.27 0.82 19.35
N PHE A 343 14.40 0.12 19.18
CA PHE A 343 15.71 0.75 19.21
C PHE A 343 15.96 1.59 17.95
N MET A 344 15.42 1.23 16.80
CA MET A 344 15.44 2.07 15.60
C MET A 344 14.70 3.40 15.83
N ALA A 345 13.52 3.38 16.46
CA ALA A 345 12.80 4.60 16.82
C ALA A 345 13.62 5.48 17.81
N ASN A 346 14.27 4.87 18.80
CA ASN A 346 15.14 5.57 19.74
C ASN A 346 16.37 6.14 19.06
N TRP A 347 17.02 5.41 18.16
CA TRP A 347 18.19 5.87 17.40
C TRP A 347 17.84 7.07 16.51
N LEU A 348 16.70 7.05 15.84
CA LEU A 348 16.25 8.23 15.10
C LEU A 348 15.95 9.40 16.04
N ALA A 349 15.23 9.16 17.14
CA ALA A 349 14.78 10.20 18.05
C ALA A 349 15.91 10.79 18.92
N GLY A 350 17.00 10.06 19.13
CA GLY A 350 18.11 10.46 20.01
C GLY A 350 18.70 11.80 19.62
N GLY A 351 18.88 12.70 20.59
CA GLY A 351 19.28 14.10 20.42
C GLY A 351 18.14 15.08 20.18
N SER A 352 16.95 14.59 19.76
CA SER A 352 15.78 15.43 19.53
C SER A 352 15.08 15.87 20.83
N CYS A 353 14.10 16.76 20.73
CA CYS A 353 13.32 17.21 21.89
C CYS A 353 12.56 16.05 22.59
N PHE A 354 12.31 14.94 21.91
CA PHE A 354 11.63 13.78 22.48
C PHE A 354 12.57 12.77 23.13
N ALA A 355 13.87 12.75 22.79
CA ALA A 355 14.88 11.91 23.43
C ALA A 355 16.21 12.65 23.64
N PRO A 356 16.22 13.77 24.40
CA PRO A 356 17.31 14.73 24.39
C PRO A 356 18.62 14.23 25.02
N THR A 357 18.56 13.19 25.84
CA THR A 357 19.74 12.62 26.53
C THR A 357 20.30 11.38 25.87
N MET A 358 19.70 10.95 24.77
CA MET A 358 20.19 9.83 23.96
C MET A 358 21.02 10.32 22.76
N ASN A 359 22.01 9.53 22.37
CA ASN A 359 22.68 9.74 21.10
C ASN A 359 21.82 9.17 19.96
N GLY A 360 21.76 9.89 18.84
CA GLY A 360 21.02 9.45 17.68
C GLY A 360 21.03 10.45 16.54
N LEU A 361 20.05 10.37 15.67
CA LEU A 361 19.97 11.11 14.41
C LEU A 361 19.16 12.42 14.51
N ASN A 362 18.72 12.80 15.70
CA ASN A 362 18.00 14.06 15.97
C ASN A 362 16.64 14.21 15.27
N VAL A 363 16.05 13.12 14.76
CA VAL A 363 14.71 13.14 14.14
C VAL A 363 13.65 13.20 15.24
N PRO A 364 12.73 14.18 15.25
CA PRO A 364 11.80 14.38 16.36
C PRO A 364 10.61 13.38 16.31
N ILE A 365 10.90 12.08 16.36
CA ILE A 365 9.87 11.04 16.51
C ILE A 365 9.12 11.27 17.81
N GLU A 366 7.80 11.47 17.73
CA GLU A 366 6.96 11.74 18.92
C GLU A 366 6.12 10.54 19.36
N LEU A 367 5.92 9.55 18.46
CA LEU A 367 5.07 8.40 18.69
C LEU A 367 5.61 7.16 17.98
N SER A 368 5.49 5.99 18.65
CA SER A 368 5.81 4.67 18.08
C SER A 368 4.62 3.73 18.21
N LEU A 369 4.15 3.16 17.11
CA LEU A 369 3.02 2.24 17.05
C LEU A 369 3.40 0.95 16.33
N ALA A 370 3.27 -0.18 17.04
CA ALA A 370 3.40 -1.51 16.48
C ALA A 370 2.00 -2.09 16.18
N ILE A 371 1.80 -2.60 14.97
CA ILE A 371 0.57 -3.26 14.56
C ILE A 371 0.82 -4.77 14.55
N HIS A 372 0.07 -5.47 15.38
CA HIS A 372 0.13 -6.91 15.59
C HIS A 372 -1.22 -7.59 15.36
N SER A 373 -1.24 -8.91 15.46
CA SER A 373 -2.44 -9.71 15.63
C SER A 373 -2.19 -10.79 16.69
N ASP A 374 -3.16 -10.97 17.58
CA ASP A 374 -3.07 -11.88 18.72
C ASP A 374 -3.28 -13.34 18.30
N ALA A 375 -2.99 -14.27 19.22
CA ALA A 375 -3.05 -15.71 19.07
C ALA A 375 -4.22 -16.36 19.87
N GLY A 376 -5.30 -15.65 20.11
CA GLY A 376 -6.48 -16.17 20.83
C GLY A 376 -7.39 -17.00 19.92
N VAL A 377 -8.05 -18.00 20.47
CA VAL A 377 -9.01 -18.87 19.77
C VAL A 377 -10.31 -18.95 20.56
N ALA A 378 -11.46 -18.79 19.89
CA ALA A 378 -12.78 -18.97 20.48
C ALA A 378 -13.22 -20.44 20.37
N ASN A 379 -13.69 -21.02 21.48
CA ASN A 379 -14.07 -22.45 21.55
C ASN A 379 -15.39 -22.78 20.84
N ASP A 380 -16.18 -21.76 20.46
CA ASP A 380 -17.50 -21.91 19.84
C ASP A 380 -17.49 -21.76 18.31
N TYR A 381 -16.31 -21.65 17.69
CA TYR A 381 -16.10 -21.48 16.24
C TYR A 381 -16.78 -20.24 15.62
N SER A 382 -17.45 -19.41 16.39
CA SER A 382 -18.28 -18.29 15.87
C SER A 382 -18.00 -16.94 16.52
N SER A 383 -17.45 -16.94 17.74
CA SER A 383 -17.15 -15.69 18.46
C SER A 383 -15.90 -15.00 17.94
N ILE A 384 -15.99 -13.67 17.87
CA ILE A 384 -14.88 -12.79 17.50
C ILE A 384 -14.05 -12.50 18.76
N ILE A 385 -12.74 -12.75 18.68
CA ILE A 385 -11.76 -12.39 19.73
C ILE A 385 -11.58 -10.87 19.75
N GLY A 386 -11.40 -10.24 18.58
CA GLY A 386 -11.36 -8.79 18.40
C GLY A 386 -10.09 -8.11 18.89
N THR A 387 -10.19 -6.81 19.17
CA THR A 387 -9.05 -5.90 19.33
C THR A 387 -8.62 -5.73 20.79
N LEU A 388 -7.29 -5.72 21.02
CA LEU A 388 -6.61 -5.48 22.28
C LEU A 388 -5.51 -4.40 22.07
N ALA A 389 -5.23 -3.58 23.08
CA ALA A 389 -4.11 -2.66 23.06
C ALA A 389 -3.16 -2.88 24.24
N ILE A 390 -1.87 -2.58 24.06
CA ILE A 390 -0.84 -2.78 25.07
C ILE A 390 -0.02 -1.50 25.26
N SER A 391 0.28 -1.16 26.49
CA SER A 391 1.20 -0.10 26.88
C SER A 391 2.14 -0.58 27.99
N THR A 392 3.16 0.21 28.32
CA THR A 392 4.03 -0.01 29.48
C THR A 392 4.32 1.33 30.17
N THR A 393 3.82 1.52 31.39
CA THR A 393 3.88 2.82 32.07
C THR A 393 4.96 2.90 33.18
N PHE A 394 5.44 1.79 33.70
CA PHE A 394 6.29 1.75 34.92
C PHE A 394 7.80 2.04 34.74
N PRO A 395 8.47 1.90 33.55
CA PRO A 395 9.91 2.17 33.44
C PRO A 395 10.27 3.62 33.72
N ASN A 396 11.46 3.85 34.34
CA ASN A 396 11.98 5.16 34.69
C ASN A 396 11.01 6.00 35.57
N ASP A 397 10.40 5.39 36.57
CA ASP A 397 9.41 6.04 37.45
C ASP A 397 8.22 6.64 36.68
N GLY A 398 7.84 6.02 35.55
CA GLY A 398 6.72 6.46 34.72
C GLY A 398 7.03 7.68 33.85
N ILE A 399 8.32 8.00 33.60
CA ILE A 399 8.70 9.20 32.85
C ILE A 399 9.65 8.85 31.71
N PHE A 400 9.43 9.42 30.52
CA PHE A 400 10.36 9.38 29.38
C PHE A 400 11.58 10.28 29.60
N TYR A 401 12.65 10.10 28.84
CA TYR A 401 13.83 10.96 28.90
C TYR A 401 13.55 12.41 28.53
N SER A 402 12.50 12.68 27.79
CA SER A 402 11.99 14.02 27.49
C SER A 402 11.37 14.75 28.72
N GLY A 403 10.98 14.02 29.75
CA GLY A 403 10.19 14.51 30.89
C GLY A 403 8.67 14.28 30.73
N LEU A 404 8.18 13.77 29.57
CA LEU A 404 6.77 13.41 29.41
C LEU A 404 6.42 12.17 30.24
N SER A 405 5.17 12.10 30.71
CA SER A 405 4.68 10.93 31.44
C SER A 405 4.44 9.73 30.50
N ARG A 406 4.85 8.54 30.92
CA ARG A 406 4.51 7.27 30.24
C ARG A 406 3.01 6.93 30.31
N SER A 407 2.22 7.61 31.16
CA SER A 407 0.76 7.51 31.15
C SER A 407 0.15 7.93 29.81
N ASN A 408 0.84 8.75 29.01
CA ASN A 408 0.47 9.10 27.65
C ASN A 408 0.39 7.85 26.75
N SER A 409 1.26 6.86 26.96
CA SER A 409 1.19 5.57 26.24
C SER A 409 -0.10 4.80 26.55
N LYS A 410 -0.51 4.76 27.82
CA LYS A 410 -1.78 4.11 28.21
C LYS A 410 -3.00 4.84 27.66
N LYS A 411 -2.97 6.18 27.69
CA LYS A 411 -4.01 7.03 27.07
C LYS A 411 -4.10 6.77 25.56
N PHE A 412 -2.96 6.75 24.88
CA PHE A 412 -2.91 6.47 23.43
C PHE A 412 -3.46 5.08 23.10
N ALA A 413 -3.02 4.05 23.82
CA ALA A 413 -3.54 2.68 23.66
C ALA A 413 -5.05 2.61 23.88
N GLY A 414 -5.59 3.34 24.87
CA GLY A 414 -7.04 3.46 25.10
C GLY A 414 -7.77 4.11 23.95
N MET A 415 -7.27 5.22 23.43
CA MET A 415 -7.87 5.93 22.28
C MET A 415 -7.83 5.09 21.00
N LEU A 416 -6.78 4.31 20.77
CA LEU A 416 -6.70 3.36 19.64
C LEU A 416 -7.79 2.29 19.78
N LEU A 417 -7.88 1.64 20.94
CA LEU A 417 -8.84 0.57 21.19
C LEU A 417 -10.28 1.06 21.08
N ASP A 418 -10.58 2.24 21.65
CA ASP A 418 -11.92 2.84 21.61
C ASP A 418 -12.32 3.26 20.19
N GLY A 419 -11.40 3.90 19.46
CA GLY A 419 -11.61 4.34 18.10
C GLY A 419 -11.87 3.18 17.16
N VAL A 420 -11.01 2.15 17.19
CA VAL A 420 -11.16 0.94 16.36
C VAL A 420 -12.48 0.23 16.66
N ASN A 421 -12.79 -0.01 17.93
CA ASN A 421 -14.04 -0.68 18.30
C ASN A 421 -15.29 0.13 17.86
N LYS A 422 -15.28 1.46 18.01
CA LYS A 422 -16.38 2.34 17.60
C LYS A 422 -16.61 2.26 16.09
N ASP A 423 -15.57 2.43 15.30
CA ASP A 423 -15.69 2.51 13.85
C ASP A 423 -16.05 1.15 13.23
N ILE A 424 -15.43 0.07 13.68
CA ILE A 424 -15.73 -1.27 13.18
C ILE A 424 -17.18 -1.64 13.54
N LYS A 425 -17.63 -1.42 14.78
CA LYS A 425 -19.03 -1.71 15.17
C LYS A 425 -20.05 -0.89 14.38
N SER A 426 -19.72 0.34 14.00
CA SER A 426 -20.63 1.18 13.21
C SER A 426 -20.87 0.61 11.81
N GLN A 427 -19.87 -0.05 11.20
CA GLN A 427 -19.93 -0.58 9.85
C GLN A 427 -20.32 -2.06 9.82
N TYR A 428 -19.72 -2.88 10.69
CA TYR A 428 -19.85 -4.34 10.65
C TYR A 428 -20.76 -4.91 11.76
N LYS A 429 -21.30 -4.08 12.65
CA LYS A 429 -22.24 -4.41 13.74
C LYS A 429 -21.68 -5.31 14.85
N LYS A 430 -20.87 -6.32 14.52
CA LYS A 430 -20.28 -7.26 15.48
C LYS A 430 -18.78 -7.00 15.59
N TRP A 431 -18.29 -6.74 16.80
CA TRP A 431 -16.86 -6.68 17.10
C TRP A 431 -16.64 -6.77 18.60
N THR A 432 -15.53 -7.36 19.04
CA THR A 432 -15.19 -7.48 20.46
C THR A 432 -14.10 -6.47 20.80
N LYS A 433 -14.40 -5.59 21.74
CA LYS A 433 -13.44 -4.72 22.39
C LYS A 433 -12.89 -5.46 23.61
N ARG A 434 -11.58 -5.71 23.63
CA ARG A 434 -10.88 -6.27 24.79
C ARG A 434 -10.38 -5.16 25.70
N GLU A 435 -9.26 -5.34 26.38
CA GLU A 435 -8.73 -4.44 27.40
C GLU A 435 -7.48 -3.72 26.93
N VAL A 436 -7.09 -2.66 27.63
CA VAL A 436 -5.77 -2.06 27.54
C VAL A 436 -4.88 -2.71 28.60
N TYR A 437 -3.89 -3.50 28.16
CA TYR A 437 -2.91 -4.11 29.05
C TYR A 437 -1.76 -3.13 29.35
N ASP A 438 -1.40 -3.03 30.62
CA ASP A 438 -0.18 -2.35 31.07
C ASP A 438 0.84 -3.43 31.47
N LYS A 439 1.63 -3.89 30.48
CA LYS A 439 2.51 -5.07 30.63
C LYS A 439 3.90 -4.81 30.04
N ASN A 440 4.86 -5.66 30.44
CA ASN A 440 6.26 -5.54 30.11
C ASN A 440 6.60 -6.09 28.70
N TYR A 441 6.22 -5.37 27.66
CA TYR A 441 6.60 -5.69 26.27
C TYR A 441 7.75 -4.78 25.79
N ALA A 442 8.68 -5.32 25.00
CA ALA A 442 9.82 -4.56 24.51
C ALA A 442 9.42 -3.34 23.69
N GLU A 443 8.44 -3.48 22.81
CA GLU A 443 7.96 -2.45 21.88
C GLU A 443 7.18 -1.31 22.55
N THR A 444 6.79 -1.47 23.82
CA THR A 444 6.14 -0.42 24.63
C THR A 444 7.00 0.04 25.79
N ARG A 445 7.92 -0.83 26.28
CA ARG A 445 8.85 -0.48 27.37
C ARG A 445 10.06 0.29 26.88
N CYS A 446 10.67 -0.16 25.75
CA CYS A 446 11.96 0.36 25.31
C CYS A 446 11.89 1.73 24.62
N PRO A 447 10.84 2.10 23.86
CA PRO A 447 10.77 3.42 23.27
C PRO A 447 10.84 4.54 24.32
N GLN A 448 11.58 5.61 24.00
CA GLN A 448 11.63 6.82 24.81
C GLN A 448 10.64 7.89 24.34
N VAL A 449 9.64 7.46 23.59
CA VAL A 449 8.52 8.25 23.10
C VAL A 449 7.20 7.52 23.41
N THR A 450 6.08 8.23 23.34
CA THR A 450 4.75 7.63 23.50
C THR A 450 4.61 6.42 22.58
N SER A 451 4.21 5.26 23.13
CA SER A 451 4.18 4.01 22.35
C SER A 451 3.03 3.09 22.73
N ALA A 452 2.56 2.34 21.75
CA ALA A 452 1.55 1.29 21.95
C ALA A 452 1.79 0.12 21.00
N ILE A 453 1.27 -1.06 21.38
CA ILE A 453 0.99 -2.18 20.49
C ILE A 453 -0.52 -2.23 20.32
N LEU A 454 -0.97 -2.42 19.08
CA LEU A 454 -2.36 -2.74 18.77
C LEU A 454 -2.44 -4.14 18.20
N GLU A 455 -3.04 -5.04 18.96
CA GLU A 455 -3.46 -6.38 18.49
C GLU A 455 -4.79 -6.20 17.77
N THR A 456 -4.76 -6.17 16.46
CA THR A 456 -5.91 -5.79 15.62
C THR A 456 -7.07 -6.76 15.73
N LEU A 457 -6.75 -8.05 15.76
CA LEU A 457 -7.67 -9.19 15.84
C LEU A 457 -6.84 -10.45 16.21
N SER A 458 -7.45 -11.64 16.25
CA SER A 458 -6.70 -12.89 16.36
C SER A 458 -6.51 -13.57 15.00
N HIS A 459 -5.23 -13.73 14.57
CA HIS A 459 -4.92 -14.46 13.33
C HIS A 459 -5.12 -15.99 13.44
N GLN A 460 -5.35 -16.52 14.64
CA GLN A 460 -5.66 -17.92 14.87
C GLN A 460 -7.18 -18.21 14.92
N ASN A 461 -8.01 -17.17 14.94
CA ASN A 461 -9.46 -17.29 15.05
C ASN A 461 -10.14 -17.04 13.71
N PHE A 462 -10.78 -18.07 13.14
CA PHE A 462 -11.39 -17.96 11.82
C PHE A 462 -12.45 -16.84 11.73
N PRO A 463 -13.38 -16.65 12.70
CA PRO A 463 -14.31 -15.53 12.67
C PRO A 463 -13.66 -14.14 12.60
N ASP A 464 -12.48 -13.97 13.21
CA ASP A 464 -11.68 -12.74 13.06
C ASP A 464 -11.07 -12.65 11.66
N MET A 465 -10.59 -13.78 11.11
CA MET A 465 -9.89 -13.80 9.82
C MET A 465 -10.81 -13.63 8.62
N ILE A 466 -12.11 -13.92 8.72
CA ILE A 466 -13.11 -13.50 7.71
C ILE A 466 -13.02 -11.98 7.47
N TYR A 467 -12.91 -11.20 8.54
CA TYR A 467 -12.67 -9.77 8.46
C TYR A 467 -11.21 -9.47 8.05
N GLY A 468 -10.26 -10.14 8.67
CA GLY A 468 -8.83 -9.91 8.45
C GLY A 468 -8.39 -10.09 6.99
N GLN A 469 -9.01 -11.00 6.24
CA GLN A 469 -8.71 -11.21 4.83
C GLN A 469 -9.44 -10.25 3.87
N ASP A 470 -10.47 -9.50 4.34
CA ASP A 470 -11.20 -8.55 3.50
C ASP A 470 -10.46 -7.20 3.36
N PRO A 471 -10.10 -6.76 2.15
CA PRO A 471 -9.45 -5.46 1.91
C PRO A 471 -10.27 -4.27 2.40
N ASN A 472 -11.60 -4.34 2.34
CA ASN A 472 -12.49 -3.26 2.81
C ASN A 472 -12.43 -3.11 4.34
N PHE A 473 -12.35 -4.23 5.05
CA PHE A 473 -12.13 -4.20 6.50
C PHE A 473 -10.74 -3.64 6.86
N ARG A 474 -9.68 -4.04 6.13
CA ARG A 474 -8.32 -3.51 6.32
C ARG A 474 -8.27 -2.00 6.13
N PHE A 475 -8.96 -1.46 5.13
CA PHE A 475 -9.11 -0.02 4.92
C PHE A 475 -9.81 0.67 6.10
N THR A 476 -10.94 0.12 6.56
CA THR A 476 -11.71 0.66 7.70
C THR A 476 -10.87 0.64 8.98
N LEU A 477 -10.17 -0.44 9.25
CA LEU A 477 -9.27 -0.59 10.40
C LEU A 477 -8.14 0.45 10.37
N ALA A 478 -7.44 0.55 9.23
CA ALA A 478 -6.35 1.52 9.03
C ALA A 478 -6.85 2.97 9.21
N ARG A 479 -8.04 3.29 8.64
CA ARG A 479 -8.65 4.61 8.80
C ARG A 479 -8.99 4.91 10.26
N SER A 480 -9.47 3.94 11.01
CA SER A 480 -9.76 4.09 12.44
C SER A 480 -8.50 4.33 13.28
N ILE A 481 -7.41 3.60 12.97
CA ILE A 481 -6.11 3.81 13.60
C ILE A 481 -5.59 5.22 13.28
N TYR A 482 -5.63 5.64 12.01
CA TYR A 482 -5.26 6.99 11.58
C TYR A 482 -6.03 8.07 12.35
N LYS A 483 -7.36 7.95 12.44
CA LYS A 483 -8.20 8.90 13.18
C LYS A 483 -7.83 8.96 14.67
N SER A 484 -7.50 7.82 15.26
CA SER A 484 -7.10 7.74 16.67
C SER A 484 -5.74 8.40 16.92
N ILE A 485 -4.76 8.22 16.02
CA ILE A 485 -3.47 8.93 16.06
C ILE A 485 -3.69 10.45 15.94
N LEU A 486 -4.51 10.88 14.97
CA LEU A 486 -4.81 12.30 14.76
C LEU A 486 -5.45 12.94 15.99
N ARG A 487 -6.47 12.28 16.58
CA ARG A 487 -7.14 12.76 17.80
C ARG A 487 -6.19 12.80 18.99
N PHE A 488 -5.37 11.78 19.19
CA PHE A 488 -4.37 11.74 20.27
C PHE A 488 -3.36 12.87 20.11
N SER A 489 -2.77 13.05 18.91
CA SER A 489 -1.82 14.14 18.65
C SER A 489 -2.46 15.51 18.86
N SER A 490 -3.70 15.71 18.39
CA SER A 490 -4.47 16.94 18.59
C SER A 490 -4.68 17.26 20.06
N GLU A 491 -5.06 16.27 20.87
CA GLU A 491 -5.28 16.45 22.30
C GLU A 491 -3.98 16.75 23.05
N MET A 492 -2.88 16.04 22.73
CA MET A 492 -1.57 16.27 23.34
C MET A 492 -1.06 17.69 23.10
N HIS A 493 -1.23 18.20 21.88
CA HIS A 493 -0.75 19.54 21.50
C HIS A 493 -1.82 20.64 21.62
N LYS A 494 -3.00 20.32 22.17
CA LYS A 494 -4.13 21.26 22.37
C LYS A 494 -4.47 22.02 21.08
N LYS A 495 -4.49 21.29 19.92
CA LYS A 495 -4.77 21.84 18.59
C LYS A 495 -6.07 21.27 18.00
N PRO A 496 -6.83 22.05 17.23
CA PRO A 496 -7.98 21.50 16.49
C PRO A 496 -7.52 20.50 15.43
N TYR A 497 -8.34 19.49 15.14
CA TYR A 497 -8.10 18.54 14.06
C TYR A 497 -9.25 18.49 13.06
N VAL A 498 -8.94 18.05 11.86
CA VAL A 498 -9.88 17.72 10.80
C VAL A 498 -9.43 16.40 10.18
N VAL A 499 -10.36 15.47 10.04
CA VAL A 499 -10.08 14.17 9.40
C VAL A 499 -10.08 14.35 7.88
N THR A 500 -9.17 13.66 7.17
CA THR A 500 -9.15 13.65 5.71
C THR A 500 -10.48 13.14 5.14
N PRO A 501 -10.96 13.69 4.00
CA PRO A 501 -12.18 13.22 3.37
C PRO A 501 -12.07 11.76 2.89
N LEU A 502 -13.20 11.17 2.48
CA LEU A 502 -13.23 9.94 1.69
C LEU A 502 -12.97 10.24 0.21
N THR A 503 -12.60 9.21 -0.54
CA THR A 503 -12.38 9.27 -2.00
C THR A 503 -13.65 9.76 -2.73
N PRO A 504 -13.55 10.68 -3.70
CA PRO A 504 -14.70 11.08 -4.52
C PRO A 504 -15.29 9.91 -5.30
N VAL A 505 -16.57 9.96 -5.57
CA VAL A 505 -17.35 8.94 -6.31
C VAL A 505 -18.00 9.54 -7.57
N ASP A 506 -18.60 8.67 -8.39
CA ASP A 506 -19.32 9.07 -9.61
C ASP A 506 -18.46 9.90 -10.57
N PHE A 507 -17.17 9.53 -10.69
CA PHE A 507 -16.24 10.24 -11.56
C PHE A 507 -16.53 9.96 -13.04
N ARG A 508 -16.68 11.04 -13.83
CA ARG A 508 -17.14 10.96 -15.23
C ARG A 508 -16.58 12.08 -16.07
N ALA A 509 -16.37 11.81 -17.37
CA ALA A 509 -16.03 12.76 -18.41
C ALA A 509 -17.15 12.82 -19.44
N GLU A 510 -17.51 14.03 -19.87
CA GLU A 510 -18.51 14.29 -20.93
C GLU A 510 -17.93 15.34 -21.89
N PHE A 511 -18.19 15.23 -23.20
CA PHE A 511 -17.87 16.32 -24.12
C PHE A 511 -18.75 17.54 -23.84
N TYR A 512 -18.10 18.69 -23.59
CA TYR A 512 -18.76 19.99 -23.43
C TYR A 512 -18.79 20.80 -24.75
N ALA A 513 -17.71 20.72 -25.50
CA ALA A 513 -17.53 21.26 -26.84
C ALA A 513 -16.57 20.32 -27.60
N ASN A 514 -16.35 20.56 -28.89
CA ASN A 514 -15.58 19.65 -29.76
C ASN A 514 -14.27 19.15 -29.12
N ASP A 515 -13.39 20.07 -28.65
CA ASP A 515 -12.09 19.74 -28.08
C ASP A 515 -12.03 19.91 -26.55
N THR A 516 -13.18 20.03 -25.92
CA THR A 516 -13.26 20.34 -24.47
C THR A 516 -14.18 19.34 -23.78
N ILE A 517 -13.68 18.68 -22.74
CA ILE A 517 -14.46 17.82 -21.85
C ILE A 517 -14.80 18.56 -20.54
N LEU A 518 -15.90 18.13 -19.93
CA LEU A 518 -16.30 18.47 -18.57
C LEU A 518 -16.12 17.24 -17.69
N LEU A 519 -15.16 17.31 -16.78
CA LEU A 519 -14.97 16.34 -15.71
C LEU A 519 -15.91 16.67 -14.56
N LYS A 520 -16.58 15.67 -14.00
CA LYS A 520 -17.48 15.78 -12.84
C LYS A 520 -17.26 14.64 -11.88
N TRP A 521 -17.48 14.90 -10.61
CA TRP A 521 -17.44 13.90 -9.51
C TRP A 521 -18.38 14.32 -8.41
N ASP A 522 -18.63 13.44 -7.44
CA ASP A 522 -19.42 13.74 -6.27
C ASP A 522 -18.62 13.47 -4.99
N ALA A 523 -18.92 14.22 -3.92
CA ALA A 523 -18.30 13.99 -2.61
C ALA A 523 -18.85 12.71 -1.98
N GLN A 524 -17.97 11.88 -1.43
CA GLN A 524 -18.38 10.77 -0.57
C GLN A 524 -18.48 11.25 0.89
N ILE A 525 -19.65 11.08 1.49
CA ILE A 525 -19.90 11.51 2.89
C ILE A 525 -19.46 10.43 3.86
N ASP A 526 -18.57 10.76 4.80
CA ASP A 526 -18.24 9.91 5.94
C ASP A 526 -19.28 10.11 7.06
N LYS A 527 -20.23 9.17 7.17
CA LYS A 527 -21.30 9.23 8.19
C LYS A 527 -20.77 9.09 9.63
N THR A 528 -19.56 8.59 9.81
CA THR A 528 -18.92 8.35 11.12
C THR A 528 -18.03 9.51 11.56
N GLU A 529 -17.70 10.45 10.65
CA GLU A 529 -16.72 11.51 10.90
C GLU A 529 -17.20 12.87 10.32
N PRO A 530 -17.87 13.69 11.14
CA PRO A 530 -18.44 14.96 10.66
C PRO A 530 -17.40 15.98 10.15
N THR A 531 -16.13 15.86 10.56
CA THR A 531 -15.06 16.77 10.13
C THR A 531 -14.49 16.43 8.76
N ALA A 532 -14.78 15.22 8.23
CA ALA A 532 -14.21 14.70 6.98
C ALA A 532 -14.93 15.25 5.73
N VAL A 533 -15.37 16.50 5.76
CA VAL A 533 -16.05 17.15 4.63
C VAL A 533 -15.01 17.76 3.69
N PRO A 534 -15.06 17.48 2.36
CA PRO A 534 -14.19 18.14 1.39
C PRO A 534 -14.43 19.65 1.34
N SER A 535 -13.36 20.44 1.32
CA SER A 535 -13.39 21.88 1.03
C SER A 535 -12.86 22.20 -0.38
N SER A 536 -12.14 21.25 -0.98
CA SER A 536 -11.60 21.31 -2.33
C SER A 536 -11.25 19.90 -2.82
N TYR A 537 -10.81 19.81 -4.07
CA TYR A 537 -10.37 18.58 -4.72
C TYR A 537 -9.03 18.80 -5.40
N ILE A 538 -8.31 17.71 -5.67
CA ILE A 538 -7.07 17.74 -6.43
C ILE A 538 -7.28 16.87 -7.67
N LEU A 539 -7.20 17.50 -8.84
CA LEU A 539 -7.30 16.83 -10.13
C LEU A 539 -5.89 16.54 -10.65
N TYR A 540 -5.57 15.27 -10.83
CA TYR A 540 -4.32 14.79 -11.42
C TYR A 540 -4.53 14.45 -12.88
N THR A 541 -3.60 14.86 -13.74
CA THR A 541 -3.66 14.67 -15.19
C THR A 541 -2.39 14.01 -15.72
N SER A 542 -2.58 13.00 -16.57
CA SER A 542 -1.55 12.41 -17.42
C SER A 542 -1.94 12.60 -18.87
N ALA A 543 -0.99 12.94 -19.75
CA ALA A 543 -1.23 13.14 -21.17
C ALA A 543 -0.17 12.41 -22.01
N GLY A 544 -0.61 11.64 -23.00
CA GLY A 544 0.25 10.79 -23.83
C GLY A 544 0.98 9.73 -22.99
N ASN A 545 2.30 9.72 -23.10
CA ASN A 545 3.17 8.78 -22.36
C ASN A 545 3.72 9.35 -21.05
N ALA A 546 3.37 10.61 -20.71
CA ALA A 546 3.84 11.19 -19.45
C ALA A 546 3.09 10.59 -18.25
N GLY A 547 3.75 10.51 -17.09
CA GLY A 547 3.13 10.16 -15.82
C GLY A 547 2.10 11.20 -15.36
N PHE A 548 1.41 10.92 -14.26
CA PHE A 548 0.54 11.91 -13.62
C PHE A 548 1.37 13.08 -13.07
N ASP A 549 0.81 14.29 -13.18
CA ASP A 549 1.36 15.50 -12.56
C ASP A 549 1.14 15.50 -11.04
N ASN A 550 1.55 16.58 -10.35
CA ASN A 550 1.34 16.73 -8.90
C ASN A 550 -0.07 17.21 -8.54
N GLY A 551 -0.97 17.30 -9.51
CA GLY A 551 -2.35 17.74 -9.36
C GLY A 551 -2.53 19.25 -9.27
N ILE A 552 -3.74 19.69 -9.58
CA ILE A 552 -4.20 21.06 -9.41
C ILE A 552 -5.37 21.12 -8.45
N LYS A 553 -5.39 22.15 -7.59
CA LYS A 553 -6.50 22.37 -6.66
C LYS A 553 -7.73 22.90 -7.40
N ILE A 554 -8.87 22.21 -7.24
CA ILE A 554 -10.17 22.59 -7.81
C ILE A 554 -11.13 22.91 -6.67
N THR A 555 -11.83 24.03 -6.81
CA THR A 555 -12.97 24.38 -5.95
C THR A 555 -14.26 23.94 -6.63
N GLY A 556 -15.08 23.13 -5.95
CA GLY A 556 -16.27 22.52 -6.53
C GLY A 556 -16.00 21.14 -7.15
N THR A 557 -17.02 20.53 -7.74
CA THR A 557 -17.07 19.13 -8.19
C THR A 557 -17.05 18.98 -9.71
N ALA A 558 -16.52 19.97 -10.41
CA ALA A 558 -16.40 19.93 -11.87
C ALA A 558 -15.20 20.76 -12.38
N CYS A 559 -14.62 20.34 -13.50
CA CYS A 559 -13.54 21.05 -14.18
C CYS A 559 -13.63 20.84 -15.70
N LYS A 560 -13.42 21.91 -16.48
CA LYS A 560 -13.30 21.85 -17.94
C LYS A 560 -11.85 21.68 -18.35
N ILE A 561 -11.58 20.72 -19.23
CA ILE A 561 -10.24 20.44 -19.76
C ILE A 561 -10.28 20.48 -21.28
N LYS A 562 -9.39 21.26 -21.88
CA LYS A 562 -9.18 21.29 -23.33
C LYS A 562 -8.22 20.14 -23.73
N LEU A 563 -8.62 19.35 -24.72
CA LEU A 563 -7.86 18.22 -25.24
C LEU A 563 -7.13 18.58 -26.54
N GLN A 564 -5.97 17.98 -26.74
CA GLN A 564 -5.29 18.00 -28.04
C GLN A 564 -5.78 16.80 -28.88
N PRO A 565 -6.02 16.99 -30.19
CA PRO A 565 -6.48 15.90 -31.04
C PRO A 565 -5.52 14.70 -31.07
N GLY A 566 -6.06 13.49 -30.96
CA GLY A 566 -5.31 12.25 -31.01
C GLY A 566 -4.46 11.92 -29.78
N LEU A 567 -4.52 12.73 -28.71
CA LEU A 567 -3.76 12.50 -27.49
C LEU A 567 -4.64 11.85 -26.41
N LEU A 568 -4.16 10.78 -25.79
CA LEU A 568 -4.79 10.16 -24.63
C LEU A 568 -4.57 11.01 -23.38
N TYR A 569 -5.64 11.37 -22.71
CA TYR A 569 -5.60 11.99 -21.38
C TYR A 569 -6.18 11.02 -20.35
N ASN A 570 -5.50 10.89 -19.19
CA ASN A 570 -5.96 10.14 -18.05
C ASN A 570 -6.13 11.09 -16.87
N PHE A 571 -7.17 10.87 -16.08
CA PHE A 571 -7.55 11.71 -14.95
C PHE A 571 -7.85 10.86 -13.73
N LYS A 572 -7.47 11.34 -12.55
CA LYS A 572 -7.94 10.87 -11.23
C LYS A 572 -8.11 12.05 -10.31
N VAL A 573 -9.02 11.95 -9.36
CA VAL A 573 -9.36 13.04 -8.44
C VAL A 573 -9.33 12.56 -7.01
N SER A 574 -8.79 13.39 -6.11
CA SER A 574 -8.90 13.21 -4.66
C SER A 574 -9.68 14.34 -4.02
N ALA A 575 -10.24 14.11 -2.86
CA ALA A 575 -10.87 15.13 -2.02
C ALA A 575 -9.88 15.66 -0.99
N ALA A 576 -9.95 16.95 -0.67
CA ALA A 576 -9.04 17.61 0.25
C ALA A 576 -9.77 18.57 1.20
N ASN A 577 -9.21 18.72 2.40
CA ASN A 577 -9.62 19.69 3.41
C ASN A 577 -8.40 20.12 4.27
N ASP A 578 -8.61 20.88 5.33
CA ASP A 578 -7.54 21.31 6.25
C ASP A 578 -6.79 20.14 6.93
N GLY A 579 -7.40 18.96 7.00
CA GLY A 579 -6.80 17.74 7.57
C GLY A 579 -5.89 16.99 6.62
N GLY A 580 -6.00 17.23 5.33
CA GLY A 580 -5.20 16.58 4.30
C GLY A 580 -6.00 16.12 3.09
N GLU A 581 -5.51 15.08 2.43
CA GLU A 581 -5.99 14.53 1.17
C GLU A 581 -6.52 13.11 1.32
N SER A 582 -7.57 12.73 0.60
CA SER A 582 -8.06 11.35 0.48
C SER A 582 -7.16 10.49 -0.43
N PHE A 583 -7.44 9.18 -0.53
CA PHE A 583 -7.01 8.40 -1.68
C PHE A 583 -7.64 8.97 -2.97
N THR A 584 -7.07 8.62 -4.13
CA THR A 584 -7.60 9.06 -5.43
C THR A 584 -8.74 8.16 -5.89
N SER A 585 -9.63 8.70 -6.73
CA SER A 585 -10.61 7.92 -7.48
C SER A 585 -9.94 6.91 -8.43
N GLU A 586 -10.74 6.07 -9.05
CA GLU A 586 -10.39 5.34 -10.26
C GLU A 586 -9.83 6.28 -11.35
N VAL A 587 -9.09 5.71 -12.30
CA VAL A 587 -8.61 6.46 -13.48
C VAL A 587 -9.69 6.43 -14.55
N ILE A 588 -10.11 7.63 -15.00
CA ILE A 588 -10.91 7.77 -16.22
C ILE A 588 -10.07 8.42 -17.33
N SER A 589 -10.49 8.25 -18.57
CA SER A 589 -9.73 8.71 -19.73
C SER A 589 -10.62 9.43 -20.73
N ALA A 590 -9.98 10.27 -21.56
CA ALA A 590 -10.64 10.91 -22.71
C ALA A 590 -9.67 11.06 -23.88
N VAL A 591 -10.22 10.97 -25.11
CA VAL A 591 -9.54 11.25 -26.36
C VAL A 591 -10.48 12.04 -27.27
N TYR A 592 -9.99 13.16 -27.77
CA TYR A 592 -10.66 13.93 -28.82
C TYR A 592 -10.03 13.62 -30.18
N HIS A 593 -10.85 13.41 -31.20
CA HIS A 593 -10.42 13.25 -32.57
C HIS A 593 -11.15 14.24 -33.46
N SER A 594 -10.42 15.12 -34.18
CA SER A 594 -11.01 16.24 -34.94
C SER A 594 -12.02 15.81 -36.05
N ASN A 595 -11.86 14.60 -36.57
CA ASN A 595 -12.71 14.01 -37.59
C ASN A 595 -13.42 12.75 -37.07
N ALA A 596 -13.74 12.70 -35.77
CA ALA A 596 -14.46 11.57 -35.22
C ALA A 596 -15.82 11.40 -35.88
N ALA A 597 -16.09 10.17 -36.30
CA ALA A 597 -17.40 9.80 -36.89
C ALA A 597 -18.39 9.37 -35.79
N LYS A 598 -17.91 8.95 -34.64
CA LYS A 598 -18.65 8.31 -33.56
C LYS A 598 -18.05 8.59 -32.19
N ASP A 599 -18.92 8.60 -31.19
CA ASP A 599 -18.56 8.79 -29.77
C ASP A 599 -18.68 7.45 -29.02
N VAL A 600 -17.61 7.06 -28.32
CA VAL A 600 -17.52 5.84 -27.50
C VAL A 600 -17.41 6.21 -26.02
N LEU A 601 -18.30 5.63 -25.20
CA LEU A 601 -18.23 5.69 -23.73
C LEU A 601 -17.61 4.40 -23.18
N ILE A 602 -16.58 4.51 -22.34
CA ILE A 602 -16.05 3.38 -21.57
C ILE A 602 -16.52 3.47 -20.13
N VAL A 603 -17.04 2.36 -19.61
CA VAL A 603 -17.61 2.27 -18.25
C VAL A 603 -16.75 1.37 -17.39
N ASN A 604 -16.16 1.91 -16.31
CA ASN A 604 -15.49 1.09 -15.32
C ASN A 604 -16.51 0.44 -14.38
N GLY A 605 -16.75 -0.85 -14.55
CA GLY A 605 -17.64 -1.66 -13.74
C GLY A 605 -16.92 -2.63 -12.79
N PHE A 606 -15.59 -2.74 -12.86
CA PHE A 606 -14.81 -3.60 -11.98
C PHE A 606 -14.45 -2.87 -10.68
N GLN A 607 -15.23 -3.09 -9.63
CA GLN A 607 -15.09 -2.45 -8.32
C GLN A 607 -14.86 -3.44 -7.17
N ARG A 608 -14.97 -4.75 -7.43
CA ARG A 608 -14.84 -5.79 -6.42
C ARG A 608 -13.48 -5.75 -5.73
N LEU A 609 -13.54 -5.75 -4.38
CA LEU A 609 -12.46 -6.04 -3.44
C LEU A 609 -12.97 -7.09 -2.46
N SER A 610 -12.32 -8.25 -2.37
CA SER A 610 -12.83 -9.36 -1.57
C SER A 610 -11.72 -10.23 -0.97
N ALA A 611 -12.04 -10.88 0.15
CA ALA A 611 -11.26 -11.97 0.70
C ALA A 611 -11.22 -13.17 -0.27
N PRO A 612 -10.34 -14.17 -0.05
CA PRO A 612 -10.46 -15.48 -0.68
C PRO A 612 -11.79 -16.16 -0.36
N ALA A 613 -12.17 -17.15 -1.18
CA ALA A 613 -13.41 -17.90 -0.99
C ALA A 613 -13.48 -18.53 0.42
N VAL A 614 -14.59 -18.29 1.11
CA VAL A 614 -14.87 -18.76 2.45
C VAL A 614 -15.50 -20.14 2.41
N ILE A 615 -15.05 -21.05 3.27
CA ILE A 615 -15.70 -22.29 3.67
C ILE A 615 -16.09 -22.15 5.12
N ASP A 616 -17.39 -22.29 5.45
CA ASP A 616 -17.91 -22.29 6.82
C ASP A 616 -19.17 -23.16 6.87
N ASP A 617 -18.98 -24.45 7.15
CA ASP A 617 -20.03 -25.44 7.29
C ASP A 617 -20.00 -26.12 8.67
N GLU A 618 -20.73 -27.21 8.87
CA GLU A 618 -20.81 -27.91 10.17
C GLU A 618 -19.44 -28.42 10.63
N SER A 619 -18.60 -28.89 9.73
CA SER A 619 -17.34 -29.60 10.01
C SER A 619 -16.08 -28.82 9.65
N GLN A 620 -16.17 -27.86 8.74
CA GLN A 620 -15.03 -27.20 8.14
C GLN A 620 -15.10 -25.68 8.28
N GLN A 621 -13.92 -25.06 8.44
CA GLN A 621 -13.74 -23.60 8.36
C GLN A 621 -12.43 -23.25 7.65
N GLY A 622 -12.46 -22.21 6.81
CA GLY A 622 -11.24 -21.68 6.20
C GLY A 622 -11.44 -20.94 4.89
N PHE A 623 -10.34 -20.81 4.14
CA PHE A 623 -10.28 -20.14 2.85
C PHE A 623 -9.79 -21.08 1.76
N ASP A 624 -10.53 -21.13 0.64
CA ASP A 624 -10.18 -21.93 -0.54
C ASP A 624 -9.65 -21.05 -1.67
N LEU A 625 -8.32 -20.95 -1.78
CA LEU A 625 -7.65 -20.18 -2.83
C LEU A 625 -7.88 -20.76 -4.24
N ASN A 626 -8.19 -22.06 -4.35
CA ASN A 626 -8.45 -22.69 -5.64
C ASN A 626 -9.83 -22.32 -6.19
N LYS A 627 -10.81 -22.11 -5.29
CA LYS A 627 -12.15 -21.67 -5.69
C LYS A 627 -12.17 -20.19 -6.07
N ASP A 628 -11.54 -19.35 -5.27
CA ASP A 628 -11.37 -17.92 -5.52
C ASP A 628 -10.26 -17.38 -4.62
N LEU A 629 -9.24 -16.78 -5.20
CA LEU A 629 -8.16 -16.16 -4.44
C LEU A 629 -8.61 -14.86 -3.76
N GLY A 630 -9.77 -14.32 -4.15
CA GLY A 630 -10.21 -12.98 -3.79
C GLY A 630 -9.60 -11.92 -4.70
N VAL A 631 -9.90 -10.66 -4.41
CA VAL A 631 -9.39 -9.50 -5.15
C VAL A 631 -8.88 -8.47 -4.16
N THR A 632 -7.57 -8.31 -4.09
CA THR A 632 -6.94 -7.29 -3.25
C THR A 632 -6.93 -5.93 -3.94
N GLU A 633 -6.83 -4.84 -3.21
CA GLU A 633 -6.54 -3.51 -3.76
C GLU A 633 -5.04 -3.43 -4.14
N GLY A 634 -4.76 -3.09 -5.39
CA GLY A 634 -3.40 -3.03 -5.90
C GLY A 634 -2.66 -4.37 -5.84
N LYS A 635 -1.51 -4.40 -5.19
CA LYS A 635 -0.69 -5.61 -5.01
C LYS A 635 -0.81 -6.16 -3.60
N THR A 636 -0.55 -7.47 -3.42
CA THR A 636 -0.43 -8.09 -2.09
C THR A 636 0.74 -9.05 -2.01
N LEU A 637 1.36 -9.12 -0.83
CA LEU A 637 2.28 -10.15 -0.36
C LEU A 637 1.65 -10.98 0.78
N GLY A 638 0.36 -10.75 1.06
CA GLY A 638 -0.31 -11.22 2.28
C GLY A 638 -0.61 -12.71 2.33
N LEU A 639 -0.42 -13.46 1.24
CA LEU A 639 -0.70 -14.89 1.19
C LEU A 639 0.58 -15.71 1.32
N CYS A 640 0.55 -16.74 2.19
CA CYS A 640 1.65 -17.68 2.35
C CYS A 640 1.48 -18.95 1.51
N GLY A 641 0.24 -19.40 1.30
CA GLY A 641 -0.09 -20.61 0.57
C GLY A 641 -1.51 -21.09 0.85
N SER A 642 -1.91 -22.18 0.21
CA SER A 642 -3.24 -22.77 0.34
C SER A 642 -3.46 -23.34 1.74
N GLN A 643 -4.67 -23.22 2.29
CA GLN A 643 -5.05 -23.90 3.53
C GLN A 643 -5.09 -25.42 3.29
N ILE A 644 -4.52 -26.18 4.22
CA ILE A 644 -4.36 -27.63 4.11
C ILE A 644 -5.34 -28.38 5.04
N CYS A 645 -5.60 -27.83 6.23
CA CYS A 645 -6.53 -28.40 7.20
C CYS A 645 -7.71 -27.45 7.43
N PHE A 646 -8.92 -27.94 7.24
CA PHE A 646 -10.19 -27.20 7.44
C PHE A 646 -11.03 -27.75 8.61
N ASP A 647 -10.62 -28.84 9.23
CA ASP A 647 -11.38 -29.59 10.22
C ASP A 647 -11.49 -28.84 11.56
N LYS A 648 -12.71 -28.45 11.94
CA LYS A 648 -13.02 -27.77 13.21
C LYS A 648 -12.59 -28.52 14.44
N THR A 649 -12.52 -29.87 14.40
CA THR A 649 -12.07 -30.68 15.55
C THR A 649 -10.61 -30.48 15.91
N ASN A 650 -9.83 -29.88 14.99
CA ASN A 650 -8.42 -29.53 15.15
C ASN A 650 -8.20 -28.10 15.64
N LEU A 651 -9.24 -27.44 16.15
CA LEU A 651 -9.15 -26.10 16.73
C LEU A 651 -8.10 -26.04 17.85
N GLY A 652 -7.19 -25.06 17.78
CA GLY A 652 -6.14 -24.86 18.76
C GLY A 652 -4.91 -25.76 18.59
N ILE A 653 -4.89 -26.68 17.59
CA ILE A 653 -3.71 -27.44 17.21
C ILE A 653 -2.90 -26.62 16.20
N GLU A 654 -1.61 -26.43 16.47
CA GLU A 654 -0.67 -25.81 15.55
C GLU A 654 0.01 -26.84 14.63
N GLY A 655 0.43 -26.41 13.44
CA GLY A 655 1.13 -27.24 12.47
C GLY A 655 0.20 -28.11 11.61
N PRO A 656 0.73 -29.19 10.97
CA PRO A 656 0.05 -29.91 9.88
C PRO A 656 -1.33 -30.50 10.22
N GLY A 657 -1.62 -30.77 11.46
CA GLY A 657 -2.92 -31.30 11.92
C GLY A 657 -3.91 -30.22 12.39
N GLY A 658 -3.49 -28.94 12.46
CA GLY A 658 -4.30 -27.87 13.06
C GLY A 658 -5.30 -27.24 12.10
N LEU A 659 -6.44 -26.78 12.65
CA LEU A 659 -7.40 -25.99 11.87
C LEU A 659 -6.72 -24.73 11.29
N GLY A 660 -6.88 -24.53 10.01
CA GLY A 660 -6.36 -23.37 9.31
C GLY A 660 -4.91 -23.49 8.84
N TYR A 661 -4.19 -24.56 9.19
CA TYR A 661 -2.82 -24.78 8.73
C TYR A 661 -2.69 -24.62 7.21
N SER A 662 -1.68 -23.88 6.78
CA SER A 662 -1.50 -23.49 5.38
C SER A 662 -0.09 -23.80 4.88
N GLY A 663 0.04 -23.94 3.56
CA GLY A 663 1.30 -24.12 2.85
C GLY A 663 2.18 -22.89 2.85
N SER A 664 3.26 -22.96 2.06
CA SER A 664 4.25 -21.88 1.92
C SER A 664 4.59 -21.55 0.45
N GLU A 665 3.82 -22.09 -0.48
CA GLU A 665 4.07 -21.98 -1.93
C GLU A 665 3.91 -20.57 -2.49
N LEU A 666 3.26 -19.66 -1.76
CA LEU A 666 3.08 -18.25 -2.15
C LEU A 666 3.96 -17.28 -1.36
N GLU A 667 4.83 -17.77 -0.46
CA GLU A 667 5.72 -16.91 0.33
C GLU A 667 6.64 -16.07 -0.58
N GLY A 668 6.57 -14.73 -0.43
CA GLY A 668 7.32 -13.80 -1.27
C GLY A 668 6.80 -13.63 -2.69
N PHE A 669 5.64 -14.21 -3.00
CA PHE A 669 4.98 -14.03 -4.28
C PHE A 669 4.08 -12.79 -4.24
N ILE A 670 4.30 -11.86 -5.16
CA ILE A 670 3.47 -10.66 -5.30
C ILE A 670 2.32 -10.97 -6.24
N ILE A 671 1.10 -10.73 -5.77
CA ILE A 671 -0.12 -10.95 -6.55
C ILE A 671 -0.76 -9.60 -6.84
N LYS A 672 -1.04 -9.35 -8.11
CA LYS A 672 -1.78 -8.18 -8.58
C LYS A 672 -3.28 -8.41 -8.42
N GLY A 673 -3.98 -7.42 -7.85
CA GLY A 673 -5.44 -7.37 -7.74
C GLY A 673 -6.03 -6.21 -8.54
N ASN A 674 -7.06 -5.54 -7.99
CA ASN A 674 -7.74 -4.44 -8.65
C ASN A 674 -7.03 -3.10 -8.39
N GLU A 675 -6.61 -2.41 -9.46
CA GLU A 675 -6.01 -1.06 -9.40
C GLU A 675 -6.97 0.04 -9.86
N PHE A 676 -8.18 -0.30 -10.30
CA PHE A 676 -9.20 0.64 -10.80
C PHE A 676 -8.72 1.53 -11.98
N ASN A 677 -7.78 1.04 -12.80
CA ASN A 677 -7.14 1.83 -13.86
C ASN A 677 -7.08 1.11 -15.22
N TYR A 678 -8.06 0.25 -15.53
CA TYR A 678 -8.10 -0.55 -16.77
C TYR A 678 -8.70 0.20 -17.97
N ILE A 679 -9.41 1.30 -17.78
CA ILE A 679 -9.92 2.16 -18.84
C ILE A 679 -8.82 2.55 -19.84
N PRO A 680 -7.61 3.00 -19.44
CA PRO A 680 -6.54 3.36 -20.38
C PRO A 680 -6.14 2.24 -21.35
N GLU A 681 -6.28 0.96 -20.95
CA GLU A 681 -5.96 -0.19 -21.82
C GLU A 681 -6.99 -0.35 -22.96
N HIS A 682 -8.27 -0.17 -22.65
CA HIS A 682 -9.35 -0.15 -23.63
C HIS A 682 -9.22 1.07 -24.57
N VAL A 683 -8.96 2.26 -24.00
CA VAL A 683 -8.76 3.48 -24.81
C VAL A 683 -7.61 3.32 -25.79
N LYS A 684 -6.45 2.82 -25.36
CA LYS A 684 -5.31 2.58 -26.27
C LYS A 684 -5.65 1.61 -27.39
N ALA A 685 -6.43 0.58 -27.09
CA ALA A 685 -6.88 -0.38 -28.09
C ALA A 685 -7.86 0.25 -29.11
N ILE A 686 -8.80 1.10 -28.66
CA ILE A 686 -9.73 1.84 -29.54
C ILE A 686 -8.99 2.87 -30.38
N MET A 687 -8.02 3.58 -29.80
CA MET A 687 -7.20 4.58 -30.48
C MET A 687 -6.41 4.01 -31.68
N ALA A 688 -6.11 2.71 -31.68
CA ALA A 688 -5.43 2.07 -32.81
C ALA A 688 -6.18 2.24 -34.15
N SER A 689 -7.50 2.44 -34.11
CA SER A 689 -8.33 2.75 -35.29
C SER A 689 -8.30 4.23 -35.73
N ASN A 690 -7.93 5.14 -34.80
CA ASN A 690 -7.84 6.59 -35.01
C ASN A 690 -9.11 7.25 -35.60
N LYS A 691 -10.31 6.85 -35.16
CA LYS A 691 -11.60 7.25 -35.77
C LYS A 691 -12.64 7.79 -34.77
N TYR A 692 -12.43 7.63 -33.46
CA TYR A 692 -13.48 7.82 -32.47
C TYR A 692 -13.09 8.85 -31.39
N ASN A 693 -14.06 9.64 -30.97
CA ASN A 693 -14.00 10.35 -29.70
C ASN A 693 -14.25 9.35 -28.57
N ILE A 694 -13.55 9.48 -27.45
CA ILE A 694 -13.65 8.57 -26.31
C ILE A 694 -13.77 9.39 -25.05
N VAL A 695 -14.75 9.04 -24.21
CA VAL A 695 -14.84 9.47 -22.81
C VAL A 695 -15.12 8.27 -21.93
N SER A 696 -15.01 8.43 -20.63
CA SER A 696 -15.23 7.33 -19.70
C SER A 696 -15.84 7.78 -18.38
N CYS A 697 -16.44 6.83 -17.67
CA CYS A 697 -17.07 7.07 -16.37
C CYS A 697 -17.04 5.82 -15.47
N SER A 698 -17.34 6.01 -14.18
CA SER A 698 -17.65 4.93 -13.25
C SER A 698 -19.03 4.33 -13.54
N LYS A 699 -19.23 3.04 -13.25
CA LYS A 699 -20.53 2.36 -13.29
C LYS A 699 -21.55 3.08 -12.41
N SER A 700 -21.15 3.54 -11.22
CA SER A 700 -22.01 4.26 -10.29
C SER A 700 -22.61 5.54 -10.87
N SER A 701 -21.87 6.24 -11.75
CA SER A 701 -22.39 7.44 -12.45
C SER A 701 -23.61 7.11 -13.33
N ILE A 702 -23.64 5.94 -13.93
CA ILE A 702 -24.77 5.47 -14.74
C ILE A 702 -25.93 5.02 -13.84
N GLU A 703 -25.64 4.24 -12.82
CA GLU A 703 -26.62 3.73 -11.85
C GLU A 703 -27.34 4.87 -11.15
N ASN A 704 -26.61 5.94 -10.81
CA ASN A 704 -27.14 7.16 -10.17
C ASN A 704 -27.76 8.16 -11.17
N GLY A 705 -27.86 7.80 -12.46
CA GLY A 705 -28.48 8.63 -13.49
C GLY A 705 -27.70 9.91 -13.83
N LYS A 706 -26.41 9.95 -13.54
CA LYS A 706 -25.53 11.11 -13.80
C LYS A 706 -25.01 11.09 -15.27
N VAL A 707 -24.95 9.92 -15.91
CA VAL A 707 -24.56 9.72 -17.30
C VAL A 707 -25.71 9.05 -18.04
N VAL A 708 -26.05 9.58 -19.22
CA VAL A 708 -27.11 9.07 -20.10
C VAL A 708 -26.46 8.32 -21.25
N LEU A 709 -26.66 6.99 -21.30
CA LEU A 709 -26.02 6.11 -22.30
C LEU A 709 -26.42 6.47 -23.74
N GLY A 710 -27.65 6.94 -23.96
CA GLY A 710 -28.19 7.32 -25.29
C GLY A 710 -27.45 8.46 -25.99
N ASN A 711 -26.53 9.15 -25.31
CA ASN A 711 -25.69 10.19 -25.89
C ASN A 711 -24.48 9.62 -26.68
N TYR A 712 -24.28 8.29 -26.65
CA TYR A 712 -23.09 7.65 -27.22
C TYR A 712 -23.48 6.59 -28.25
N ASP A 713 -22.71 6.49 -29.34
CA ASP A 713 -22.92 5.50 -30.40
C ASP A 713 -22.53 4.07 -29.98
N CYS A 714 -21.59 3.96 -29.05
CA CYS A 714 -21.16 2.68 -28.48
C CYS A 714 -20.78 2.83 -27.00
N VAL A 715 -21.13 1.84 -26.20
CA VAL A 715 -20.75 1.73 -24.78
C VAL A 715 -19.89 0.47 -24.60
N ASP A 716 -18.70 0.63 -24.05
CA ASP A 716 -17.76 -0.45 -23.72
C ASP A 716 -17.70 -0.60 -22.18
N VAL A 717 -18.14 -1.76 -21.67
CA VAL A 717 -18.30 -2.04 -20.24
C VAL A 717 -17.22 -3.01 -19.77
N ILE A 718 -16.38 -2.53 -18.85
CA ILE A 718 -15.33 -3.31 -18.18
C ILE A 718 -15.89 -3.88 -16.88
N LEU A 719 -15.98 -5.19 -16.77
CA LEU A 719 -16.47 -5.88 -15.57
C LEU A 719 -15.40 -6.71 -14.85
N GLY A 720 -14.26 -6.95 -15.48
CA GLY A 720 -13.13 -7.65 -14.86
C GLY A 720 -13.54 -8.93 -14.13
N LEU A 721 -13.25 -8.98 -12.82
CA LEU A 721 -13.64 -10.07 -11.92
C LEU A 721 -14.85 -9.73 -11.04
N GLU A 722 -15.69 -8.79 -11.47
CA GLU A 722 -16.90 -8.38 -10.74
C GLU A 722 -17.90 -9.53 -10.64
N LYS A 723 -18.35 -9.88 -9.44
CA LYS A 723 -19.39 -10.89 -9.17
C LYS A 723 -19.92 -10.80 -7.76
N ASP A 724 -21.09 -11.37 -7.51
CA ASP A 724 -21.57 -11.76 -6.18
C ASP A 724 -20.94 -13.11 -5.81
N ASP A 725 -19.98 -13.08 -4.89
CA ASP A 725 -19.31 -14.29 -4.43
C ASP A 725 -20.02 -14.98 -3.25
N GLY A 726 -20.98 -14.30 -2.63
CA GLY A 726 -21.79 -14.82 -1.52
C GLY A 726 -21.09 -14.88 -0.16
N TYR A 727 -19.85 -14.40 -0.06
CA TYR A 727 -19.07 -14.39 1.19
C TYR A 727 -18.42 -13.05 1.53
N SER A 728 -18.31 -12.13 0.57
CA SER A 728 -17.75 -10.79 0.82
C SER A 728 -18.62 -10.01 1.80
N LEU A 729 -18.00 -9.22 2.67
CA LEU A 729 -18.70 -8.32 3.59
C LEU A 729 -19.40 -7.17 2.85
N ASN A 730 -18.86 -6.75 1.71
CA ASN A 730 -19.52 -5.85 0.78
C ASN A 730 -20.22 -6.65 -0.33
N TYR A 731 -21.37 -6.17 -0.76
CA TYR A 731 -22.11 -6.79 -1.87
C TYR A 731 -21.58 -6.25 -3.20
N TYR A 732 -21.18 -7.17 -4.05
CA TYR A 732 -20.81 -6.91 -5.44
C TYR A 732 -21.75 -7.68 -6.38
N LYS A 733 -21.92 -7.20 -7.61
CA LYS A 733 -22.73 -7.86 -8.63
C LYS A 733 -22.25 -7.42 -10.00
N THR A 734 -22.03 -8.38 -10.90
CA THR A 734 -21.65 -8.12 -12.30
C THR A 734 -22.58 -7.11 -12.93
N PHE A 735 -23.89 -7.38 -12.88
CA PHE A 735 -24.92 -6.41 -13.29
C PHE A 735 -25.93 -6.21 -12.16
N SER A 736 -25.86 -5.09 -11.47
CA SER A 736 -26.90 -4.70 -10.53
C SER A 736 -28.23 -4.50 -11.24
N SER A 737 -29.36 -4.58 -10.53
CA SER A 737 -30.70 -4.35 -11.11
C SER A 737 -30.85 -2.96 -11.75
N SER A 738 -30.20 -1.94 -11.19
CA SER A 738 -30.17 -0.59 -11.75
C SER A 738 -29.41 -0.55 -13.07
N PHE A 739 -28.24 -1.18 -13.12
CA PHE A 739 -27.39 -1.20 -14.31
C PHE A 739 -28.03 -2.03 -15.44
N GLN A 740 -28.64 -3.21 -15.13
CA GLN A 740 -29.43 -3.98 -16.08
C GLN A 740 -30.51 -3.14 -16.74
N LYS A 741 -31.27 -2.36 -15.94
CA LYS A 741 -32.32 -1.48 -16.46
C LYS A 741 -31.74 -0.45 -17.45
N LYS A 742 -30.63 0.20 -17.13
CA LYS A 742 -29.98 1.20 -17.98
C LYS A 742 -29.49 0.59 -19.31
N LEU A 743 -28.91 -0.60 -19.27
CA LEU A 743 -28.45 -1.31 -20.48
C LEU A 743 -29.63 -1.82 -21.33
N THR A 744 -30.75 -2.18 -20.72
CA THR A 744 -31.98 -2.57 -21.43
C THR A 744 -32.63 -1.39 -22.18
N GLU A 745 -32.61 -0.20 -21.56
CA GLU A 745 -33.13 1.04 -22.15
C GLU A 745 -32.21 1.62 -23.22
N TYR A 746 -30.95 1.21 -23.27
CA TYR A 746 -29.97 1.69 -24.24
C TYR A 746 -30.11 0.97 -25.58
N THR A 747 -30.29 1.72 -26.67
CA THR A 747 -30.47 1.20 -28.03
C THR A 747 -29.21 1.27 -28.91
N GLY A 748 -28.14 1.94 -28.44
CA GLY A 748 -26.86 2.01 -29.14
C GLY A 748 -26.05 0.71 -29.05
N ASN A 749 -24.90 0.68 -29.70
CA ASN A 749 -24.02 -0.48 -29.75
C ASN A 749 -23.34 -0.77 -28.39
N LEU A 750 -23.10 -2.05 -28.10
CA LEU A 750 -22.63 -2.48 -26.79
C LEU A 750 -21.45 -3.45 -26.91
N ILE A 751 -20.38 -3.16 -26.16
CA ILE A 751 -19.24 -4.06 -25.90
C ILE A 751 -19.24 -4.37 -24.41
N VAL A 752 -19.13 -5.63 -24.02
CA VAL A 752 -19.09 -6.05 -22.62
C VAL A 752 -18.00 -7.09 -22.43
N SER A 753 -17.16 -6.93 -21.40
CA SER A 753 -16.11 -7.90 -21.08
C SER A 753 -16.03 -8.15 -19.57
N GLY A 754 -15.87 -9.42 -19.18
CA GLY A 754 -15.72 -9.82 -17.78
C GLY A 754 -15.75 -11.34 -17.62
N ALA A 755 -15.20 -11.82 -16.50
CA ALA A 755 -15.03 -13.25 -16.24
C ALA A 755 -16.33 -13.97 -15.86
N TYR A 756 -17.33 -13.24 -15.31
CA TYR A 756 -18.52 -13.82 -14.65
C TYR A 756 -19.83 -13.25 -15.19
N ILE A 757 -19.88 -12.92 -16.49
CA ILE A 757 -21.04 -12.29 -17.14
C ILE A 757 -22.29 -13.19 -17.05
N GLY A 758 -22.13 -14.49 -17.23
CA GLY A 758 -23.23 -15.44 -17.19
C GLY A 758 -23.39 -16.15 -15.84
N SER A 759 -22.30 -16.59 -15.26
CA SER A 759 -22.28 -17.41 -14.02
C SER A 759 -22.78 -16.65 -12.77
N ASP A 760 -22.68 -15.34 -12.76
CA ASP A 760 -23.20 -14.49 -11.66
C ASP A 760 -24.69 -14.18 -11.82
N MET A 761 -25.30 -14.44 -12.97
CA MET A 761 -26.69 -14.12 -13.29
C MET A 761 -27.57 -15.37 -13.11
N LYS A 762 -28.15 -15.55 -11.91
CA LYS A 762 -28.80 -16.81 -11.49
C LYS A 762 -30.33 -16.82 -11.58
N SER A 763 -30.99 -15.67 -11.42
CA SER A 763 -32.44 -15.60 -11.42
C SER A 763 -33.02 -15.58 -12.84
N ASN A 764 -34.29 -15.98 -12.99
CA ASN A 764 -35.00 -15.95 -14.30
C ASN A 764 -35.00 -14.56 -14.94
N LYS A 765 -35.08 -13.49 -14.12
CA LYS A 765 -35.03 -12.11 -14.63
C LYS A 765 -33.63 -11.78 -15.17
N GLU A 766 -32.59 -12.23 -14.52
CA GLU A 766 -31.20 -12.04 -14.94
C GLU A 766 -30.90 -12.86 -16.19
N GLN A 767 -31.37 -14.11 -16.28
CA GLN A 767 -31.24 -14.93 -17.48
C GLN A 767 -31.98 -14.29 -18.68
N LYS A 768 -33.16 -13.69 -18.43
CA LYS A 768 -33.86 -12.92 -19.45
C LYS A 768 -33.05 -11.73 -19.94
N PHE A 769 -32.38 -11.00 -19.06
CA PHE A 769 -31.48 -9.90 -19.42
C PHE A 769 -30.32 -10.39 -20.28
N LEU A 770 -29.67 -11.52 -19.94
CA LEU A 770 -28.62 -12.12 -20.76
C LEU A 770 -29.12 -12.43 -22.19
N ASN A 771 -30.30 -13.03 -22.28
CA ASN A 771 -30.86 -13.44 -23.57
C ASN A 771 -31.32 -12.25 -24.45
N ASP A 772 -32.03 -11.29 -23.86
CA ASP A 772 -32.69 -10.22 -24.61
C ASP A 772 -31.74 -9.04 -24.89
N VAL A 773 -30.74 -8.80 -24.01
CA VAL A 773 -29.87 -7.62 -24.08
C VAL A 773 -28.47 -7.97 -24.56
N LEU A 774 -27.90 -9.06 -24.08
CA LEU A 774 -26.54 -9.51 -24.44
C LEU A 774 -26.54 -10.64 -25.51
N HIS A 775 -27.68 -11.23 -25.77
CA HIS A 775 -27.88 -12.34 -26.71
C HIS A 775 -27.02 -13.56 -26.42
N VAL A 776 -26.85 -13.88 -25.13
CA VAL A 776 -26.04 -15.00 -24.64
C VAL A 776 -26.83 -15.86 -23.64
N THR A 777 -26.45 -17.13 -23.55
CA THR A 777 -26.77 -18.02 -22.42
C THR A 777 -25.48 -18.51 -21.80
N HIS A 778 -25.48 -18.68 -20.47
CA HIS A 778 -24.35 -19.26 -19.74
C HIS A 778 -24.35 -20.79 -19.90
N ASN A 779 -23.18 -21.38 -20.23
CA ASN A 779 -23.06 -22.82 -20.50
C ASN A 779 -21.83 -23.44 -19.80
N GLY A 780 -21.44 -22.90 -18.66
CA GLY A 780 -20.34 -23.41 -17.84
C GLY A 780 -19.19 -22.44 -17.67
N ILE A 781 -18.18 -22.91 -16.91
CA ILE A 781 -16.97 -22.14 -16.57
C ILE A 781 -15.75 -22.96 -17.02
N ILE A 782 -14.75 -22.30 -17.58
CA ILE A 782 -13.49 -22.90 -18.00
C ILE A 782 -12.39 -22.47 -17.04
N ASP A 783 -11.51 -23.41 -16.68
CA ASP A 783 -10.24 -23.13 -16.00
C ASP A 783 -9.15 -22.86 -17.06
N MET A 784 -8.75 -21.62 -17.18
CA MET A 784 -7.75 -21.14 -18.16
C MET A 784 -6.30 -21.34 -17.70
N ARG A 785 -6.05 -21.87 -16.50
CA ARG A 785 -4.69 -22.08 -15.99
C ARG A 785 -3.93 -23.16 -16.76
N THR A 786 -4.63 -24.11 -17.35
CA THR A 786 -4.03 -25.19 -18.15
C THR A 786 -3.84 -24.82 -19.62
N ASN A 787 -4.73 -23.99 -20.17
CA ASN A 787 -4.67 -23.49 -21.54
C ASN A 787 -5.32 -22.10 -21.59
N ASN A 788 -4.51 -21.05 -21.67
CA ASN A 788 -4.96 -19.66 -21.68
C ASN A 788 -5.11 -19.06 -23.08
N LYS A 789 -5.16 -19.91 -24.12
CA LYS A 789 -5.24 -19.50 -25.51
C LYS A 789 -6.69 -19.19 -25.93
N VAL A 790 -6.84 -18.10 -26.66
CA VAL A 790 -8.11 -17.68 -27.27
C VAL A 790 -7.92 -17.53 -28.77
N GLU A 791 -8.92 -18.01 -29.58
CA GLU A 791 -8.86 -18.05 -31.02
C GLU A 791 -10.16 -17.51 -31.67
N GLY A 792 -10.03 -16.85 -32.81
CA GLY A 792 -11.15 -16.36 -33.63
C GLY A 792 -10.81 -15.02 -34.27
N MET A 793 -11.69 -14.46 -35.08
CA MET A 793 -11.50 -13.18 -35.80
C MET A 793 -10.17 -13.11 -36.57
N ASN A 794 -9.70 -14.23 -37.13
CA ASN A 794 -8.39 -14.39 -37.78
C ASN A 794 -7.19 -14.07 -36.91
N THR A 795 -7.29 -14.20 -35.58
CA THR A 795 -6.21 -13.99 -34.65
C THR A 795 -6.20 -15.07 -33.55
N SER A 796 -5.07 -15.19 -32.87
CA SER A 796 -4.90 -15.98 -31.66
C SER A 796 -4.07 -15.21 -30.64
N PHE A 797 -4.44 -15.31 -29.39
CA PHE A 797 -3.77 -14.60 -28.26
C PHE A 797 -3.93 -15.37 -26.95
N GLU A 798 -3.21 -14.93 -25.95
CA GLU A 798 -3.25 -15.46 -24.57
C GLU A 798 -3.79 -14.43 -23.61
N ILE A 799 -4.40 -14.87 -22.52
CA ILE A 799 -4.85 -14.02 -21.41
C ILE A 799 -4.05 -14.31 -20.13
N PHE A 800 -3.98 -13.32 -19.24
CA PHE A 800 -3.44 -13.51 -17.89
C PHE A 800 -4.38 -14.44 -17.10
N SER A 801 -4.02 -15.72 -16.99
CA SER A 801 -4.78 -16.75 -16.29
C SER A 801 -4.09 -17.22 -15.01
N MET A 802 -2.78 -17.02 -14.88
CA MET A 802 -1.98 -17.34 -13.70
C MET A 802 -1.67 -16.07 -12.91
N TYR A 803 -1.75 -16.15 -11.59
CA TYR A 803 -1.42 -15.03 -10.71
C TYR A 803 0.00 -14.54 -10.93
N ASN A 804 0.16 -13.23 -10.99
CA ASN A 804 1.44 -12.55 -11.27
C ASN A 804 1.43 -11.13 -10.67
N ASP A 805 2.54 -10.40 -10.77
CA ASP A 805 2.73 -9.06 -10.24
C ASP A 805 2.57 -7.93 -11.28
N VAL A 806 2.21 -8.27 -12.51
CA VAL A 806 2.07 -7.33 -13.64
C VAL A 806 0.62 -6.88 -13.82
N HIS A 807 -0.31 -7.86 -13.90
CA HIS A 807 -1.73 -7.66 -14.15
C HIS A 807 -2.55 -8.65 -13.31
N TYR A 808 -3.78 -8.30 -12.92
CA TYR A 808 -4.66 -9.29 -12.30
C TYR A 808 -4.92 -10.45 -13.26
N ALA A 809 -5.14 -11.63 -12.72
CA ALA A 809 -5.38 -12.83 -13.51
C ALA A 809 -6.87 -13.19 -13.50
N SER A 810 -7.33 -13.77 -14.62
CA SER A 810 -8.65 -14.38 -14.75
C SER A 810 -8.49 -15.90 -14.95
N PRO A 811 -8.29 -16.67 -13.87
CA PRO A 811 -8.10 -18.12 -13.95
C PRO A 811 -9.36 -18.85 -14.43
N TYR A 812 -10.53 -18.30 -14.15
CA TYR A 812 -11.82 -18.83 -14.54
C TYR A 812 -12.56 -17.84 -15.42
N ILE A 813 -13.21 -18.33 -16.49
CA ILE A 813 -13.99 -17.55 -17.43
C ILE A 813 -15.28 -18.27 -17.80
N ASP A 814 -16.28 -17.51 -18.23
CA ASP A 814 -17.57 -18.06 -18.64
C ASP A 814 -17.58 -18.61 -20.08
N VAL A 815 -18.20 -19.77 -20.27
CA VAL A 815 -18.67 -20.24 -21.57
C VAL A 815 -19.99 -19.57 -21.88
N LEU A 816 -20.04 -18.84 -23.00
CA LEU A 816 -21.21 -18.11 -23.47
C LEU A 816 -21.70 -18.68 -24.79
N SER A 817 -22.89 -19.27 -24.80
CA SER A 817 -23.53 -19.76 -26.04
C SER A 817 -24.39 -18.66 -26.68
N PRO A 818 -24.33 -18.48 -28.02
CA PRO A 818 -25.11 -17.46 -28.71
C PRO A 818 -26.61 -17.79 -28.74
N VAL A 819 -27.46 -16.77 -28.51
CA VAL A 819 -28.90 -16.84 -28.72
C VAL A 819 -29.19 -16.33 -30.14
N SER A 820 -29.74 -17.19 -31.02
CA SER A 820 -30.02 -16.85 -32.43
C SER A 820 -30.75 -15.51 -32.56
N PRO A 821 -30.33 -14.59 -33.44
CA PRO A 821 -29.35 -14.77 -34.54
C PRO A 821 -27.89 -14.41 -34.19
N ALA A 822 -27.53 -14.30 -32.93
CA ALA A 822 -26.15 -14.10 -32.52
C ALA A 822 -25.26 -15.29 -32.91
N PHE A 823 -23.94 -15.09 -32.95
CA PHE A 823 -22.98 -16.12 -33.35
C PHE A 823 -21.72 -16.10 -32.48
N CYS A 824 -21.01 -17.22 -32.42
CA CYS A 824 -19.72 -17.31 -31.72
C CYS A 824 -18.65 -16.53 -32.51
N ALA A 825 -17.95 -15.60 -31.79
CA ALA A 825 -16.89 -14.79 -32.39
C ALA A 825 -15.48 -15.25 -31.97
N LEU A 826 -15.32 -15.71 -30.71
CA LEU A 826 -14.06 -16.24 -30.17
C LEU A 826 -14.32 -17.54 -29.41
N THR A 827 -13.36 -18.44 -29.49
CA THR A 827 -13.34 -19.71 -28.76
C THR A 827 -12.09 -19.80 -27.86
N ASP A 828 -12.16 -20.64 -26.87
CA ASP A 828 -10.96 -21.10 -26.17
C ASP A 828 -10.14 -22.06 -27.05
N GLY A 829 -8.96 -22.48 -26.62
CA GLY A 829 -8.12 -23.43 -27.35
C GLY A 829 -8.72 -24.84 -27.52
N THR A 830 -9.89 -25.12 -26.93
CA THR A 830 -10.62 -26.40 -27.04
C THR A 830 -11.92 -26.31 -27.87
N GLY A 831 -12.26 -25.09 -28.30
CA GLY A 831 -13.42 -24.84 -29.18
C GLY A 831 -14.70 -24.41 -28.45
N ASN A 832 -14.68 -24.19 -27.12
CA ASN A 832 -15.83 -23.64 -26.41
C ASN A 832 -16.04 -22.18 -26.78
N SER A 833 -17.30 -21.78 -27.01
CA SER A 833 -17.66 -20.38 -27.27
C SER A 833 -17.48 -19.55 -26.01
N ILE A 834 -16.60 -18.58 -26.05
CA ILE A 834 -16.33 -17.65 -24.94
C ILE A 834 -16.59 -16.19 -25.28
N CYS A 835 -16.97 -15.94 -26.54
CA CYS A 835 -17.38 -14.63 -27.00
C CYS A 835 -18.46 -14.71 -28.04
N VAL A 836 -19.48 -13.85 -27.90
CA VAL A 836 -20.67 -13.83 -28.79
C VAL A 836 -20.81 -12.45 -29.39
N ALA A 837 -21.06 -12.42 -30.71
CA ALA A 837 -21.41 -11.24 -31.49
C ALA A 837 -22.86 -11.31 -31.97
N TYR A 838 -23.54 -10.16 -31.91
CA TYR A 838 -24.92 -9.99 -32.37
C TYR A 838 -25.01 -8.88 -33.41
N ASP A 839 -25.50 -9.20 -34.63
CA ASP A 839 -25.69 -8.30 -35.76
C ASP A 839 -27.19 -7.97 -35.95
N GLY A 840 -27.70 -7.12 -35.04
CA GLY A 840 -29.09 -6.67 -35.11
C GLY A 840 -29.30 -5.44 -35.99
N LYS A 841 -30.55 -5.19 -36.41
CA LYS A 841 -30.92 -4.04 -37.23
C LYS A 841 -30.74 -2.69 -36.51
N GLU A 842 -31.09 -2.66 -35.22
CA GLU A 842 -31.09 -1.43 -34.43
C GLU A 842 -29.77 -1.25 -33.69
N ARG A 843 -29.15 -2.34 -33.23
CA ARG A 843 -27.86 -2.31 -32.52
C ARG A 843 -27.04 -3.55 -32.80
N ARG A 844 -25.74 -3.44 -32.60
CA ARG A 844 -24.80 -4.57 -32.55
C ARG A 844 -24.23 -4.70 -31.14
N SER A 845 -23.92 -5.93 -30.76
CA SER A 845 -23.23 -6.16 -29.48
C SER A 845 -22.11 -7.19 -29.62
N PHE A 846 -21.13 -7.07 -28.70
CA PHE A 846 -20.00 -7.98 -28.58
C PHE A 846 -19.78 -8.31 -27.12
N THR A 847 -20.05 -9.54 -26.70
CA THR A 847 -20.00 -9.95 -25.30
C THR A 847 -18.91 -10.97 -25.09
N MET A 848 -17.91 -10.67 -24.25
CA MET A 848 -16.75 -11.51 -23.93
C MET A 848 -16.89 -12.09 -22.53
N GLY A 849 -16.89 -13.42 -22.40
CA GLY A 849 -16.89 -14.15 -21.12
C GLY A 849 -15.55 -14.11 -20.37
N PHE A 850 -14.62 -13.25 -20.81
CA PHE A 850 -13.33 -12.97 -20.18
C PHE A 850 -13.05 -11.46 -20.21
N PRO A 851 -12.24 -10.93 -19.27
CA PRO A 851 -11.85 -9.53 -19.29
C PRO A 851 -10.94 -9.20 -20.48
N PHE A 852 -11.31 -8.22 -21.30
CA PHE A 852 -10.54 -7.82 -22.48
C PHE A 852 -9.13 -7.34 -22.11
N GLU A 853 -9.01 -6.60 -21.03
CA GLU A 853 -7.74 -6.07 -20.51
C GLU A 853 -6.77 -7.19 -20.07
N CYS A 854 -7.26 -8.40 -19.79
CA CYS A 854 -6.42 -9.57 -19.52
C CYS A 854 -5.71 -10.13 -20.75
N ILE A 855 -5.99 -9.66 -21.97
CA ILE A 855 -5.20 -10.03 -23.15
C ILE A 855 -3.74 -9.58 -22.92
N THR A 856 -2.79 -10.50 -22.96
CA THR A 856 -1.40 -10.24 -22.52
C THR A 856 -0.65 -9.25 -23.40
N SER A 857 -0.93 -9.23 -24.70
CA SER A 857 -0.23 -8.40 -25.69
C SER A 857 -1.03 -7.16 -26.07
N GLU A 858 -0.44 -5.95 -25.86
CA GLU A 858 -1.03 -4.66 -26.28
C GLU A 858 -1.33 -4.65 -27.81
N LYS A 859 -0.43 -5.21 -28.65
CA LYS A 859 -0.65 -5.35 -30.08
C LYS A 859 -1.86 -6.24 -30.39
N LYS A 860 -2.08 -7.31 -29.63
CA LYS A 860 -3.25 -8.18 -29.79
C LYS A 860 -4.52 -7.50 -29.30
N ARG A 861 -4.49 -6.77 -28.18
CA ARG A 861 -5.62 -5.93 -27.72
C ARG A 861 -6.04 -4.95 -28.83
N ALA A 862 -5.08 -4.24 -29.43
CA ALA A 862 -5.36 -3.31 -30.52
C ALA A 862 -5.99 -4.01 -31.75
N ALA A 863 -5.49 -5.18 -32.15
CA ALA A 863 -6.01 -5.93 -33.30
C ALA A 863 -7.44 -6.46 -33.04
N VAL A 864 -7.68 -7.04 -31.86
CA VAL A 864 -9.01 -7.55 -31.44
C VAL A 864 -10.03 -6.41 -31.38
N MET A 865 -9.70 -5.29 -30.71
CA MET A 865 -10.59 -4.14 -30.61
C MET A 865 -10.88 -3.50 -31.96
N THR A 866 -9.91 -3.42 -32.86
CA THR A 866 -10.12 -2.96 -34.25
C THR A 866 -11.12 -3.86 -34.98
N GLY A 867 -11.02 -5.17 -34.85
CA GLY A 867 -11.97 -6.11 -35.42
C GLY A 867 -13.37 -5.95 -34.83
N ILE A 868 -13.48 -5.79 -33.51
CA ILE A 868 -14.76 -5.52 -32.81
C ILE A 868 -15.40 -4.23 -33.33
N LEU A 869 -14.65 -3.13 -33.38
CA LEU A 869 -15.18 -1.84 -33.84
C LEU A 869 -15.57 -1.82 -35.31
N ASN A 870 -14.84 -2.53 -36.17
CA ASN A 870 -15.24 -2.71 -37.56
C ASN A 870 -16.55 -3.51 -37.70
N PHE A 871 -16.80 -4.44 -36.79
CA PHE A 871 -18.09 -5.16 -36.72
C PHE A 871 -19.20 -4.26 -36.16
N ILE A 872 -18.94 -3.57 -35.06
CA ILE A 872 -19.91 -2.71 -34.36
C ILE A 872 -20.41 -1.54 -35.20
N PHE A 873 -19.54 -0.94 -36.01
CA PHE A 873 -19.84 0.25 -36.86
C PHE A 873 -19.93 -0.10 -38.37
N LYS A 874 -20.13 -1.33 -38.74
CA LYS A 874 -20.32 -1.84 -40.14
C LYS A 874 -21.45 -1.16 -40.92
#